data_a8fcec2bb521fc1f5239c8a7dfee8f32
#
_entry.id   a8fcec2bb521fc1f5239c8a7dfee8f32
#
_cell.length_a   1.000
_cell.length_b   1.000
_cell.length_c   1.000
_cell.angle_alpha   90.00
_cell.angle_beta   90.00
_cell.angle_gamma   90.00
#
_symmetry.space_group_name_H-M   'P 1'
#
loop_
_entity.id
_entity.type
_entity.pdbx_description
1 polymer ?
#
loop_
_entity_poly.entity_id
_entity_poly.type
_entity_poly.pdbx_seq_one_letter_code
_entity_poly.pdbx_strand_id
1 'polypeptide(L)'
;MLLTVAVALFLSGCGGNSKERERRIRETEDMVYEAYMTHDYPRIIELVDSLKQRGDFSEGKACYWLGYAYDRLMQKRMAELYWKKGIAAVKNSTEVEDAKLYAAIVQRLTGLMNVWGEYEAAQAIVLPAIEQMEKLNCDSTSDYANLLIYEGCYQSRLGIREAKANDYLEQGYRLHLNLIQRHPYYVYYRDAIIGLGIVCYTYLDIHKYDEAFIWSERLAELIRGYENVPDGRPGYAEKQWARYYINSAIALEGLGRKGEAAKAYQLFQETSYSRTAEGKLLSSDYLGLAGRWQESADNFSNLNTLMEEQNVGYSLENIQKMLLKKFDVNRQAGRMDSAKAISMEIVEHLDSAITQARRADAIEQEAAHQKEQEIAAEREQNMRDRQTGHLVLIAILVVFMLIYIVVRHRSQARLEKAHNQLKDAYDKLEETTTAKERMESELRIARNIQESMVPSVFPEIDGLDMYASMTPAKEVGGDLYNYLQLGDKLYFCIGDVSGKGVAASLFMAIVTRGFRTLALMGKTPAEIATRLNSELTENNEEGMFVTMFICRLDLKTQRLEYCNAGHNPPIIGNADDQFSFLDVLPNAPIGLWPGLEYEGEEIEYLNDCKMLLYTDGLNEAENRQQEQYGEDRIIQLMTSHVSQSPRDMIEALKTDTDRFRDGAEQNDDLTMLAVRVSRS
;
A
#
# COMPACT_ATOMS: atom_id res chain seq x y z
N MET A 1 -52.35 31.40 30.90
CA MET A 1 -51.97 31.01 32.28
C MET A 1 -51.72 29.47 32.44
N LEU A 2 -52.38 28.56 31.72
CA LEU A 2 -52.09 27.13 31.76
C LEU A 2 -50.86 26.71 30.93
N LEU A 3 -50.50 27.45 29.90
CA LEU A 3 -49.30 27.15 29.05
C LEU A 3 -47.98 27.58 29.73
N THR A 4 -48.03 28.61 30.58
CA THR A 4 -46.86 29.10 31.34
C THR A 4 -46.52 28.18 32.52
N VAL A 5 -47.49 27.49 33.10
CA VAL A 5 -47.28 26.52 34.18
C VAL A 5 -46.71 25.19 33.65
N ALA A 6 -47.11 24.75 32.44
CA ALA A 6 -46.57 23.55 31.82
C ALA A 6 -45.07 23.71 31.38
N VAL A 7 -44.70 24.92 30.92
CA VAL A 7 -43.31 25.24 30.55
C VAL A 7 -42.41 25.39 31.79
N ALA A 8 -42.95 25.88 32.90
CA ALA A 8 -42.22 25.99 34.17
C ALA A 8 -41.99 24.62 34.85
N LEU A 9 -42.91 23.68 34.69
CA LEU A 9 -42.75 22.29 35.20
C LEU A 9 -41.76 21.45 34.34
N PHE A 10 -41.62 21.79 33.07
CA PHE A 10 -40.60 21.18 32.20
C PHE A 10 -39.17 21.71 32.45
N LEU A 11 -39.03 22.97 32.91
CA LEU A 11 -37.73 23.58 33.19
C LEU A 11 -37.22 23.30 34.61
N SER A 12 -38.07 22.91 35.56
CA SER A 12 -37.64 22.60 36.94
C SER A 12 -37.21 21.14 37.14
N GLY A 13 -37.40 20.27 36.15
CA GLY A 13 -36.96 18.85 36.18
C GLY A 13 -35.50 18.62 35.77
N CYS A 14 -34.82 19.60 35.21
CA CYS A 14 -33.49 19.37 34.57
C CYS A 14 -32.27 19.54 35.49
N GLY A 15 -32.41 20.04 36.69
CA GLY A 15 -31.24 20.36 37.55
C GLY A 15 -30.72 19.23 38.42
N GLY A 16 -31.58 18.28 38.82
CA GLY A 16 -31.21 17.10 39.65
C GLY A 16 -30.65 15.92 38.85
N ASN A 17 -31.09 15.78 37.61
CA ASN A 17 -30.75 14.69 36.72
C ASN A 17 -29.35 14.79 36.09
N SER A 18 -28.77 15.98 36.03
CA SER A 18 -27.50 16.22 35.35
C SER A 18 -26.30 15.69 36.14
N LYS A 19 -26.22 15.93 37.45
CA LYS A 19 -25.14 15.43 38.31
C LYS A 19 -25.14 13.90 38.46
N GLU A 20 -26.32 13.31 38.53
CA GLU A 20 -26.43 11.85 38.62
C GLU A 20 -26.13 11.17 37.29
N ARG A 21 -26.49 11.81 36.18
CA ARG A 21 -26.10 11.40 34.83
C ARG A 21 -24.58 11.50 34.63
N GLU A 22 -23.96 12.61 35.02
CA GLU A 22 -22.51 12.80 34.94
C GLU A 22 -21.74 11.78 35.79
N ARG A 23 -22.23 11.47 37.02
CA ARG A 23 -21.63 10.43 37.87
C ARG A 23 -21.73 9.06 37.20
N ARG A 24 -22.90 8.70 36.68
CA ARG A 24 -23.12 7.42 35.98
C ARG A 24 -22.26 7.28 34.74
N ILE A 25 -22.09 8.36 33.96
CA ILE A 25 -21.21 8.37 32.79
C ILE A 25 -19.78 8.08 33.22
N ARG A 26 -19.27 8.76 34.26
CA ARG A 26 -17.89 8.52 34.78
C ARG A 26 -17.72 7.10 35.27
N GLU A 27 -18.64 6.60 36.08
CA GLU A 27 -18.57 5.22 36.59
C GLU A 27 -18.51 4.18 35.45
N THR A 28 -19.22 4.42 34.35
CA THR A 28 -19.24 3.48 33.23
C THR A 28 -18.05 3.70 32.29
N GLU A 29 -17.52 4.92 32.18
CA GLU A 29 -16.24 5.19 31.53
C GLU A 29 -15.09 4.48 32.25
N ASP A 30 -15.09 4.49 33.59
CA ASP A 30 -14.14 3.77 34.41
C ASP A 30 -14.22 2.24 34.14
N MET A 31 -15.42 1.68 33.97
CA MET A 31 -15.60 0.27 33.60
C MET A 31 -15.06 -0.06 32.20
N VAL A 32 -15.27 0.82 31.20
CA VAL A 32 -14.69 0.65 29.86
C VAL A 32 -13.16 0.72 29.94
N TYR A 33 -12.61 1.63 30.75
CA TYR A 33 -11.18 1.75 30.95
C TYR A 33 -10.59 0.55 31.71
N GLU A 34 -11.30 -0.01 32.68
CA GLU A 34 -10.92 -1.25 33.37
C GLU A 34 -10.88 -2.44 32.42
N ALA A 35 -11.92 -2.60 31.58
CA ALA A 35 -11.94 -3.62 30.52
C ALA A 35 -10.81 -3.44 29.51
N TYR A 36 -10.47 -2.20 29.17
CA TYR A 36 -9.31 -1.87 28.37
C TYR A 36 -7.99 -2.31 29.02
N MET A 37 -7.82 -2.02 30.31
CA MET A 37 -6.60 -2.38 31.07
C MET A 37 -6.45 -3.88 31.26
N THR A 38 -7.54 -4.62 31.36
CA THR A 38 -7.57 -6.09 31.48
C THR A 38 -7.59 -6.81 30.14
N HIS A 39 -7.61 -6.07 29.02
CA HIS A 39 -7.68 -6.61 27.64
C HIS A 39 -8.96 -7.40 27.34
N ASP A 40 -10.04 -7.10 28.04
CA ASP A 40 -11.38 -7.70 27.81
C ASP A 40 -12.14 -6.91 26.73
N TYR A 41 -11.75 -7.12 25.48
CA TYR A 41 -12.32 -6.41 24.35
C TYR A 41 -13.80 -6.73 24.06
N PRO A 42 -14.29 -7.97 24.20
CA PRO A 42 -15.72 -8.27 24.13
C PRO A 42 -16.52 -7.46 25.15
N ARG A 43 -16.02 -7.32 26.35
CA ARG A 43 -16.67 -6.53 27.41
C ARG A 43 -16.75 -5.05 27.06
N ILE A 44 -15.74 -4.50 26.38
CA ILE A 44 -15.78 -3.11 25.87
C ILE A 44 -16.98 -2.95 24.93
N ILE A 45 -17.17 -3.88 23.99
CA ILE A 45 -18.28 -3.80 23.01
C ILE A 45 -19.64 -3.78 23.73
N GLU A 46 -19.88 -4.70 24.67
CA GLU A 46 -21.13 -4.74 25.44
C GLU A 46 -21.40 -3.44 26.23
N LEU A 47 -20.37 -2.94 26.94
CA LEU A 47 -20.47 -1.72 27.73
C LEU A 47 -20.79 -0.51 26.85
N VAL A 48 -20.07 -0.35 25.73
CA VAL A 48 -20.24 0.78 24.82
C VAL A 48 -21.61 0.75 24.15
N ASP A 49 -22.10 -0.41 23.72
CA ASP A 49 -23.44 -0.55 23.16
C ASP A 49 -24.53 -0.15 24.20
N SER A 50 -24.37 -0.59 25.46
CA SER A 50 -25.27 -0.19 26.55
C SER A 50 -25.27 1.32 26.82
N LEU A 51 -24.06 1.95 26.83
CA LEU A 51 -23.91 3.39 27.02
C LEU A 51 -24.51 4.21 25.88
N LYS A 52 -24.36 3.72 24.66
CA LYS A 52 -24.93 4.33 23.46
C LYS A 52 -26.46 4.28 23.49
N GLN A 53 -27.05 3.14 23.81
CA GLN A 53 -28.52 2.99 23.93
C GLN A 53 -29.13 3.91 24.97
N ARG A 54 -28.40 4.19 26.06
CA ARG A 54 -28.84 5.12 27.12
C ARG A 54 -28.59 6.60 26.75
N GLY A 55 -27.90 6.89 25.66
CA GLY A 55 -27.49 8.25 25.28
C GLY A 55 -26.42 8.84 26.18
N ASP A 56 -25.66 8.02 26.88
CA ASP A 56 -24.57 8.43 27.78
C ASP A 56 -23.25 8.65 27.03
N PHE A 57 -23.04 7.98 25.90
CA PHE A 57 -21.92 8.23 24.98
C PHE A 57 -22.38 8.96 23.72
N SER A 58 -21.54 9.90 23.24
CA SER A 58 -21.68 10.44 21.91
C SER A 58 -21.38 9.37 20.86
N GLU A 59 -21.94 9.53 19.65
CA GLU A 59 -21.70 8.61 18.53
C GLU A 59 -20.20 8.48 18.22
N GLY A 60 -19.47 9.62 18.23
CA GLY A 60 -18.02 9.61 18.01
C GLY A 60 -17.26 8.79 19.05
N LYS A 61 -17.58 8.99 20.34
CA LYS A 61 -16.92 8.28 21.44
C LYS A 61 -17.22 6.78 21.43
N ALA A 62 -18.47 6.42 21.16
CA ALA A 62 -18.85 5.02 21.00
C ALA A 62 -18.09 4.38 19.82
N CYS A 63 -18.03 5.04 18.67
CA CYS A 63 -17.30 4.56 17.51
C CYS A 63 -15.80 4.41 17.74
N TYR A 64 -15.18 5.29 18.52
CA TYR A 64 -13.77 5.17 18.90
C TYR A 64 -13.49 3.86 19.64
N TRP A 65 -14.25 3.58 20.69
CA TRP A 65 -14.06 2.40 21.52
C TRP A 65 -14.43 1.10 20.83
N LEU A 66 -15.53 1.09 20.04
CA LEU A 66 -15.91 -0.05 19.23
C LEU A 66 -14.85 -0.37 18.18
N GLY A 67 -14.38 0.64 17.45
CA GLY A 67 -13.31 0.46 16.50
C GLY A 67 -12.03 -0.09 17.16
N TYR A 68 -11.69 0.42 18.34
CA TYR A 68 -10.54 -0.08 19.10
C TYR A 68 -10.70 -1.54 19.51
N ALA A 69 -11.86 -1.92 20.07
CA ALA A 69 -12.12 -3.29 20.48
C ALA A 69 -12.08 -4.27 19.30
N TYR A 70 -12.71 -3.91 18.18
CA TYR A 70 -12.69 -4.74 16.97
C TYR A 70 -11.28 -4.86 16.35
N ASP A 71 -10.48 -3.80 16.37
CA ASP A 71 -9.08 -3.88 15.93
C ASP A 71 -8.28 -4.88 16.75
N ARG A 72 -8.46 -4.88 18.07
CA ARG A 72 -7.80 -5.82 18.99
C ARG A 72 -8.30 -7.26 18.84
N LEU A 73 -9.53 -7.45 18.45
CA LEU A 73 -10.11 -8.75 18.10
C LEU A 73 -9.73 -9.21 16.68
N MET A 74 -8.84 -8.49 16.00
CA MET A 74 -8.38 -8.75 14.62
C MET A 74 -9.49 -8.61 13.56
N GLN A 75 -10.62 -7.99 13.90
CA GLN A 75 -11.73 -7.70 12.99
C GLN A 75 -11.53 -6.32 12.34
N LYS A 76 -10.59 -6.27 11.39
CA LYS A 76 -10.07 -5.02 10.83
C LYS A 76 -11.11 -4.21 10.04
N ARG A 77 -12.02 -4.89 9.32
CA ARG A 77 -13.11 -4.23 8.57
C ARG A 77 -14.15 -3.59 9.50
N MET A 78 -14.46 -4.27 10.60
CA MET A 78 -15.34 -3.69 11.62
C MET A 78 -14.70 -2.47 12.30
N ALA A 79 -13.41 -2.55 12.61
CA ALA A 79 -12.67 -1.41 13.15
C ALA A 79 -12.69 -0.21 12.19
N GLU A 80 -12.41 -0.43 10.91
CA GLU A 80 -12.48 0.59 9.86
C GLU A 80 -13.88 1.24 9.77
N LEU A 81 -14.93 0.41 9.74
CA LEU A 81 -16.33 0.86 9.69
C LEU A 81 -16.65 1.82 10.84
N TYR A 82 -16.33 1.41 12.08
CA TYR A 82 -16.62 2.23 13.24
C TYR A 82 -15.79 3.51 13.28
N TRP A 83 -14.50 3.44 12.94
CA TRP A 83 -13.67 4.65 12.90
C TRP A 83 -14.09 5.62 11.80
N LYS A 84 -14.41 5.17 10.60
CA LYS A 84 -14.99 6.03 9.54
C LYS A 84 -16.31 6.66 9.99
N LYS A 85 -17.17 5.90 10.67
CA LYS A 85 -18.42 6.40 11.23
C LYS A 85 -18.17 7.41 12.34
N GLY A 86 -17.18 7.17 13.20
CA GLY A 86 -16.75 8.12 14.24
C GLY A 86 -16.25 9.42 13.64
N ILE A 87 -15.40 9.39 12.62
CA ILE A 87 -14.96 10.57 11.87
C ILE A 87 -16.17 11.35 11.32
N ALA A 88 -17.10 10.65 10.68
CA ALA A 88 -18.29 11.29 10.13
C ALA A 88 -19.15 12.00 11.21
N ALA A 89 -19.14 11.49 12.43
CA ALA A 89 -19.88 12.08 13.56
C ALA A 89 -19.22 13.34 14.12
N VAL A 90 -17.87 13.44 14.11
CA VAL A 90 -17.13 14.49 14.82
C VAL A 90 -16.44 15.51 13.92
N LYS A 91 -16.17 15.21 12.65
CA LYS A 91 -15.36 16.05 11.74
C LYS A 91 -15.86 17.49 11.54
N ASN A 92 -17.14 17.76 11.80
CA ASN A 92 -17.73 19.08 11.65
C ASN A 92 -18.17 19.68 12.99
N SER A 93 -17.82 19.06 14.11
CA SER A 93 -18.16 19.55 15.43
C SER A 93 -17.36 20.82 15.76
N THR A 94 -17.96 21.68 16.55
CA THR A 94 -17.31 22.89 17.10
C THR A 94 -16.81 22.69 18.52
N GLU A 95 -16.98 21.49 19.06
CA GLU A 95 -16.57 21.14 20.42
C GLU A 95 -15.10 20.68 20.45
N VAL A 96 -14.33 21.17 21.43
CA VAL A 96 -12.91 20.85 21.63
C VAL A 96 -12.69 19.34 21.86
N GLU A 97 -13.58 18.70 22.63
CA GLU A 97 -13.46 17.28 22.92
C GLU A 97 -13.69 16.41 21.67
N ASP A 98 -14.58 16.83 20.77
CA ASP A 98 -14.79 16.15 19.50
C ASP A 98 -13.59 16.32 18.54
N ALA A 99 -12.90 17.47 18.59
CA ALA A 99 -11.67 17.65 17.80
C ALA A 99 -10.53 16.72 18.28
N LYS A 100 -10.36 16.58 19.60
CA LYS A 100 -9.40 15.60 20.17
C LYS A 100 -9.80 14.16 19.81
N LEU A 101 -11.07 13.85 19.91
CA LEU A 101 -11.60 12.54 19.53
C LEU A 101 -11.40 12.25 18.04
N TYR A 102 -11.60 13.27 17.19
CA TYR A 102 -11.31 13.16 15.76
C TYR A 102 -9.85 12.80 15.51
N ALA A 103 -8.93 13.53 16.13
CA ALA A 103 -7.50 13.26 16.03
C ALA A 103 -7.16 11.84 16.48
N ALA A 104 -7.71 11.39 17.61
CA ALA A 104 -7.48 10.03 18.12
C ALA A 104 -8.02 8.95 17.15
N ILE A 105 -9.21 9.15 16.57
CA ILE A 105 -9.78 8.21 15.58
C ILE A 105 -8.91 8.19 14.32
N VAL A 106 -8.49 9.35 13.80
CA VAL A 106 -7.63 9.44 12.62
C VAL A 106 -6.32 8.70 12.84
N GLN A 107 -5.66 8.86 13.99
CA GLN A 107 -4.43 8.13 14.32
C GLN A 107 -4.62 6.60 14.30
N ARG A 108 -5.77 6.09 14.75
CA ARG A 108 -6.07 4.65 14.71
C ARG A 108 -6.32 4.17 13.28
N LEU A 109 -7.15 4.88 12.54
CA LEU A 109 -7.50 4.52 11.18
C LEU A 109 -6.30 4.58 10.24
N THR A 110 -5.45 5.60 10.37
CA THR A 110 -4.20 5.69 9.59
C THR A 110 -3.23 4.55 9.92
N GLY A 111 -3.18 4.11 11.19
CA GLY A 111 -2.41 2.91 11.57
C GLY A 111 -2.86 1.67 10.79
N LEU A 112 -4.17 1.48 10.62
CA LEU A 112 -4.73 0.38 9.84
C LEU A 112 -4.44 0.54 8.33
N MET A 113 -4.64 1.73 7.78
CA MET A 113 -4.35 2.05 6.37
C MET A 113 -2.87 1.85 6.03
N ASN A 114 -1.96 2.17 6.95
CA ASN A 114 -0.52 1.92 6.77
C ASN A 114 -0.19 0.42 6.64
N VAL A 115 -0.89 -0.44 7.38
CA VAL A 115 -0.76 -1.91 7.23
C VAL A 115 -1.20 -2.37 5.83
N TRP A 116 -2.18 -1.71 5.25
CA TRP A 116 -2.67 -2.00 3.90
C TRP A 116 -1.89 -1.29 2.79
N GLY A 117 -0.95 -0.39 3.13
CA GLY A 117 -0.18 0.39 2.16
C GLY A 117 -0.95 1.56 1.53
N GLU A 118 -2.09 1.94 2.10
CA GLU A 118 -3.00 2.99 1.59
C GLU A 118 -2.55 4.39 2.05
N TYR A 119 -1.32 4.79 1.69
CA TYR A 119 -0.68 6.01 2.21
C TYR A 119 -1.35 7.30 1.76
N GLU A 120 -1.82 7.37 0.51
CA GLU A 120 -2.55 8.53 -0.01
C GLU A 120 -3.89 8.71 0.70
N ALA A 121 -4.63 7.61 0.91
CA ALA A 121 -5.90 7.64 1.64
C ALA A 121 -5.70 8.02 3.11
N ALA A 122 -4.63 7.54 3.74
CA ALA A 122 -4.26 7.91 5.10
C ALA A 122 -3.92 9.40 5.21
N GLN A 123 -3.13 9.95 4.28
CA GLN A 123 -2.83 11.38 4.22
C GLN A 123 -4.10 12.23 4.06
N ALA A 124 -5.01 11.81 3.20
CA ALA A 124 -6.25 12.56 2.92
C ALA A 124 -7.14 12.77 4.16
N ILE A 125 -7.02 11.94 5.21
CA ILE A 125 -7.78 12.10 6.46
C ILE A 125 -7.00 12.82 7.56
N VAL A 126 -5.67 12.90 7.48
CA VAL A 126 -4.82 13.56 8.47
C VAL A 126 -4.91 15.07 8.38
N LEU A 127 -4.78 15.64 7.19
CA LEU A 127 -4.76 17.09 7.00
C LEU A 127 -6.05 17.79 7.49
N PRO A 128 -7.27 17.28 7.19
CA PRO A 128 -8.50 17.87 7.74
C PRO A 128 -8.58 17.80 9.27
N ALA A 129 -7.97 16.80 9.91
CA ALA A 129 -7.94 16.71 11.37
C ALA A 129 -6.99 17.75 11.97
N ILE A 130 -5.83 18.00 11.34
CA ILE A 130 -4.91 19.09 11.70
C ILE A 130 -5.65 20.43 11.63
N GLU A 131 -6.29 20.74 10.49
CA GLU A 131 -7.00 21.99 10.27
C GLU A 131 -8.13 22.23 11.30
N GLN A 132 -8.85 21.17 11.69
CA GLN A 132 -9.90 21.27 12.70
C GLN A 132 -9.33 21.54 14.09
N MET A 133 -8.23 20.87 14.47
CA MET A 133 -7.58 21.12 15.75
C MET A 133 -7.03 22.55 15.85
N GLU A 134 -6.43 23.07 14.80
CA GLU A 134 -5.98 24.47 14.71
C GLU A 134 -7.14 25.44 14.85
N LYS A 135 -8.23 25.22 14.11
CA LYS A 135 -9.43 26.05 14.15
C LYS A 135 -10.05 26.16 15.54
N LEU A 136 -9.93 25.10 16.34
CA LEU A 136 -10.50 25.02 17.70
C LEU A 136 -9.46 25.28 18.80
N ASN A 137 -8.26 25.77 18.44
CA ASN A 137 -7.14 26.04 19.36
C ASN A 137 -6.74 24.80 20.19
N CYS A 138 -6.77 23.62 19.58
CA CYS A 138 -6.34 22.34 20.18
C CYS A 138 -4.92 21.93 19.72
N ASP A 139 -4.15 22.87 19.21
CA ASP A 139 -2.82 22.69 18.60
C ASP A 139 -1.67 22.49 19.61
N SER A 140 -2.00 22.35 20.89
CA SER A 140 -1.01 22.14 21.97
C SER A 140 -1.19 20.78 22.67
N THR A 141 -1.49 19.72 21.91
CA THR A 141 -1.71 18.36 22.44
C THR A 141 -0.78 17.34 21.79
N SER A 142 -0.57 16.18 22.45
CA SER A 142 0.18 15.06 21.87
C SER A 142 -0.47 14.52 20.58
N ASP A 143 -1.81 14.54 20.53
CA ASP A 143 -2.55 14.09 19.35
C ASP A 143 -2.26 14.97 18.15
N TYR A 144 -2.24 16.30 18.34
CA TYR A 144 -1.89 17.23 17.29
C TYR A 144 -0.43 17.05 16.84
N ALA A 145 0.51 16.90 17.79
CA ALA A 145 1.91 16.63 17.48
C ALA A 145 2.08 15.36 16.63
N ASN A 146 1.34 14.30 16.96
CA ASN A 146 1.37 13.04 16.20
C ASN A 146 0.76 13.20 14.80
N LEU A 147 -0.32 13.97 14.64
CA LEU A 147 -0.89 14.25 13.31
C LEU A 147 0.10 15.00 12.42
N LEU A 148 0.84 16.00 12.97
CA LEU A 148 1.91 16.67 12.23
C LEU A 148 3.00 15.70 11.79
N ILE A 149 3.42 14.80 12.68
CA ILE A 149 4.41 13.76 12.37
C ILE A 149 3.88 12.84 11.26
N TYR A 150 2.63 12.40 11.32
CA TYR A 150 2.04 11.55 10.28
C TYR A 150 1.98 12.26 8.94
N GLU A 151 1.56 13.53 8.90
CA GLU A 151 1.53 14.32 7.67
C GLU A 151 2.94 14.43 7.07
N GLY A 152 3.95 14.75 7.89
CA GLY A 152 5.34 14.82 7.44
C GLY A 152 5.86 13.48 6.91
N CYS A 153 5.51 12.36 7.57
CA CYS A 153 5.87 11.01 7.12
C CYS A 153 5.21 10.66 5.77
N TYR A 154 3.93 10.99 5.60
CA TYR A 154 3.23 10.72 4.33
C TYR A 154 3.80 11.56 3.18
N GLN A 155 4.06 12.85 3.40
CA GLN A 155 4.67 13.70 2.38
C GLN A 155 6.06 13.20 1.98
N SER A 156 6.87 12.76 2.95
CA SER A 156 8.20 12.17 2.68
C SER A 156 8.10 10.87 1.88
N ARG A 157 7.16 9.99 2.25
CA ARG A 157 6.96 8.68 1.60
C ARG A 157 6.43 8.81 0.17
N LEU A 158 5.51 9.74 -0.05
CA LEU A 158 4.91 10.01 -1.36
C LEU A 158 5.78 10.89 -2.26
N GLY A 159 6.89 11.41 -1.74
CA GLY A 159 7.78 12.31 -2.48
C GLY A 159 7.15 13.67 -2.80
N ILE A 160 6.14 14.09 -1.99
CA ILE A 160 5.40 15.32 -2.21
C ILE A 160 5.94 16.40 -1.27
N ARG A 161 6.45 17.52 -1.84
CA ARG A 161 6.84 18.73 -1.09
C ARG A 161 7.78 18.47 0.09
N GLU A 162 8.91 17.91 -0.15
CA GLU A 162 9.91 17.48 0.84
C GLU A 162 10.26 18.54 1.90
N ALA A 163 10.37 19.82 1.50
CA ALA A 163 10.59 20.92 2.45
C ALA A 163 9.45 21.06 3.47
N LYS A 164 8.20 20.92 3.04
CA LYS A 164 7.05 20.94 3.96
C LYS A 164 6.97 19.72 4.86
N ALA A 165 7.38 18.55 4.35
CA ALA A 165 7.46 17.34 5.15
C ALA A 165 8.35 17.55 6.38
N ASN A 166 9.54 18.10 6.17
CA ASN A 166 10.46 18.42 7.28
C ASN A 166 9.88 19.46 8.24
N ASP A 167 9.17 20.48 7.74
CA ASP A 167 8.52 21.47 8.61
C ASP A 167 7.49 20.81 9.54
N TYR A 168 6.65 19.91 9.04
CA TYR A 168 5.68 19.17 9.85
C TYR A 168 6.36 18.29 10.90
N LEU A 169 7.40 17.55 10.52
CA LEU A 169 8.16 16.70 11.44
C LEU A 169 8.82 17.51 12.56
N GLU A 170 9.45 18.63 12.21
CA GLU A 170 10.12 19.50 13.18
C GLU A 170 9.11 20.19 14.13
N GLN A 171 7.96 20.63 13.62
CA GLN A 171 6.90 21.20 14.43
C GLN A 171 6.34 20.16 15.42
N GLY A 172 6.02 18.96 14.96
CA GLY A 172 5.53 17.87 15.80
C GLY A 172 6.54 17.48 16.88
N TYR A 173 7.81 17.36 16.53
CA TYR A 173 8.89 17.07 17.48
C TYR A 173 9.05 18.17 18.55
N ARG A 174 9.11 19.44 18.14
CA ARG A 174 9.21 20.58 19.07
C ARG A 174 8.02 20.64 20.01
N LEU A 175 6.84 20.34 19.53
CA LEU A 175 5.64 20.31 20.35
C LEU A 175 5.73 19.19 21.40
N HIS A 176 6.17 17.99 21.02
CA HIS A 176 6.41 16.92 21.98
C HIS A 176 7.42 17.31 23.05
N LEU A 177 8.53 17.95 22.69
CA LEU A 177 9.52 18.44 23.66
C LEU A 177 8.92 19.46 24.62
N ASN A 178 8.11 20.41 24.13
CA ASN A 178 7.42 21.38 24.96
C ASN A 178 6.44 20.73 25.94
N LEU A 179 5.70 19.71 25.47
CA LEU A 179 4.76 18.97 26.31
C LEU A 179 5.49 18.19 27.42
N ILE A 180 6.60 17.52 27.09
CA ILE A 180 7.45 16.82 28.04
C ILE A 180 8.04 17.78 29.08
N GLN A 181 8.51 18.95 28.65
CA GLN A 181 9.06 19.95 29.55
C GLN A 181 8.01 20.47 30.56
N ARG A 182 6.78 20.64 30.11
CA ARG A 182 5.66 21.09 30.97
C ARG A 182 5.09 19.97 31.85
N HIS A 183 5.07 18.77 31.33
CA HIS A 183 4.43 17.59 31.93
C HIS A 183 5.33 16.36 31.80
N PRO A 184 6.34 16.18 32.66
CA PRO A 184 7.32 15.12 32.56
C PRO A 184 6.77 13.75 33.03
N TYR A 185 5.60 13.34 32.52
CA TYR A 185 4.97 12.06 32.80
C TYR A 185 5.21 11.07 31.66
N TYR A 186 5.19 9.77 31.98
CA TYR A 186 5.48 8.70 31.04
C TYR A 186 4.65 8.77 29.73
N VAL A 187 3.41 9.25 29.80
CA VAL A 187 2.50 9.31 28.65
C VAL A 187 3.06 10.22 27.55
N TYR A 188 3.57 11.39 27.90
CA TYR A 188 4.11 12.35 26.92
C TYR A 188 5.40 11.85 26.28
N TYR A 189 6.28 11.20 27.06
CA TYR A 189 7.46 10.53 26.53
C TYR A 189 7.08 9.37 25.61
N ARG A 190 6.12 8.54 26.02
CA ARG A 190 5.63 7.41 25.21
C ARG A 190 5.11 7.89 23.87
N ASP A 191 4.27 8.92 23.85
CA ASP A 191 3.66 9.45 22.63
C ASP A 191 4.72 10.05 21.69
N ALA A 192 5.69 10.78 22.23
CA ALA A 192 6.84 11.29 21.48
C ALA A 192 7.72 10.15 20.91
N ILE A 193 8.03 9.14 21.70
CA ILE A 193 8.83 7.97 21.30
C ILE A 193 8.11 7.21 20.16
N ILE A 194 6.80 7.02 20.27
CA ILE A 194 6.00 6.38 19.20
C ILE A 194 6.05 7.22 17.93
N GLY A 195 5.82 8.53 18.04
CA GLY A 195 5.88 9.43 16.89
C GLY A 195 7.23 9.41 16.18
N LEU A 196 8.33 9.58 16.91
CA LEU A 196 9.67 9.53 16.32
C LEU A 196 10.05 8.15 15.80
N GLY A 197 9.56 7.08 16.41
CA GLY A 197 9.72 5.73 15.89
C GLY A 197 9.12 5.55 14.50
N ILE A 198 7.97 6.17 14.25
CA ILE A 198 7.31 6.18 12.92
C ILE A 198 8.15 6.97 11.91
N VAL A 199 8.74 8.11 12.31
CA VAL A 199 9.64 8.89 11.44
C VAL A 199 10.86 8.06 11.04
N CYS A 200 11.53 7.45 12.02
CA CYS A 200 12.70 6.59 11.76
C CYS A 200 12.34 5.46 10.78
N TYR A 201 11.25 4.75 11.06
CA TYR A 201 10.78 3.68 10.19
C TYR A 201 10.46 4.17 8.77
N THR A 202 9.78 5.32 8.64
CA THR A 202 9.45 5.91 7.34
C THR A 202 10.70 6.20 6.52
N TYR A 203 11.71 6.82 7.11
CA TYR A 203 12.95 7.14 6.40
C TYR A 203 13.79 5.90 6.06
N LEU A 204 13.80 4.88 6.92
CA LEU A 204 14.43 3.59 6.61
C LEU A 204 13.75 2.89 5.43
N ASP A 205 12.42 2.90 5.39
CA ASP A 205 11.62 2.25 4.36
C ASP A 205 11.77 2.91 2.97
N ILE A 206 11.96 4.23 2.94
CA ILE A 206 12.25 4.98 1.70
C ILE A 206 13.76 5.16 1.44
N HIS A 207 14.62 4.44 2.17
CA HIS A 207 16.09 4.40 2.01
C HIS A 207 16.81 5.75 2.18
N LYS A 208 16.23 6.67 2.95
CA LYS A 208 16.87 7.93 3.37
C LYS A 208 17.58 7.73 4.69
N TYR A 209 18.77 7.14 4.62
CA TYR A 209 19.50 6.65 5.79
C TYR A 209 20.08 7.75 6.66
N ASP A 210 20.44 8.91 6.09
CA ASP A 210 20.93 10.08 6.80
C ASP A 210 19.85 10.69 7.69
N GLU A 211 18.67 10.93 7.16
CA GLU A 211 17.53 11.40 7.92
C GLU A 211 17.10 10.36 8.98
N ALA A 212 17.05 9.08 8.60
CA ALA A 212 16.73 8.00 9.52
C ALA A 212 17.68 7.98 10.71
N PHE A 213 18.99 8.19 10.50
CA PHE A 213 19.99 8.25 11.56
C PHE A 213 19.82 9.47 12.46
N ILE A 214 19.61 10.66 11.86
CA ILE A 214 19.38 11.90 12.63
C ILE A 214 18.15 11.75 13.55
N TRP A 215 17.04 11.23 13.04
CA TRP A 215 15.83 11.03 13.82
C TRP A 215 15.98 9.92 14.87
N SER A 216 16.80 8.90 14.60
CA SER A 216 17.13 7.86 15.57
C SER A 216 17.91 8.44 16.78
N GLU A 217 18.84 9.36 16.57
CA GLU A 217 19.56 10.02 17.66
C GLU A 217 18.61 10.85 18.56
N ARG A 218 17.67 11.59 17.96
CA ARG A 218 16.61 12.29 18.68
C ARG A 218 15.71 11.35 19.49
N LEU A 219 15.41 10.18 18.91
CA LEU A 219 14.66 9.12 19.59
C LEU A 219 15.43 8.60 20.82
N ALA A 220 16.75 8.40 20.69
CA ALA A 220 17.60 7.97 21.81
C ALA A 220 17.57 8.98 22.97
N GLU A 221 17.53 10.29 22.69
CA GLU A 221 17.41 11.32 23.72
C GLU A 221 16.08 11.21 24.48
N LEU A 222 14.98 10.95 23.79
CA LEU A 222 13.68 10.74 24.43
C LEU A 222 13.66 9.46 25.27
N ILE A 223 14.28 8.38 24.80
CA ILE A 223 14.35 7.13 25.57
C ILE A 223 15.15 7.33 26.86
N ARG A 224 16.30 8.03 26.80
CA ARG A 224 17.08 8.39 27.99
C ARG A 224 16.28 9.25 28.98
N GLY A 225 15.50 10.20 28.44
CA GLY A 225 14.60 11.01 29.26
C GLY A 225 13.53 10.17 29.95
N TYR A 226 12.94 9.22 29.20
CA TYR A 226 11.94 8.30 29.73
C TYR A 226 12.45 7.43 30.90
N GLU A 227 13.70 6.97 30.88
CA GLU A 227 14.28 6.15 31.93
C GLU A 227 14.27 6.86 33.29
N ASN A 228 14.25 8.19 33.29
CA ASN A 228 14.25 8.99 34.52
C ASN A 228 12.83 9.38 35.00
N VAL A 229 11.77 8.90 34.30
CA VAL A 229 10.38 9.23 34.65
C VAL A 229 9.89 8.33 35.78
N PRO A 230 9.39 8.90 36.92
CA PRO A 230 9.02 8.11 38.10
C PRO A 230 7.86 7.14 37.89
N ASP A 231 6.94 7.47 36.95
CA ASP A 231 5.77 6.67 36.61
C ASP A 231 5.97 5.79 35.34
N GLY A 232 7.23 5.56 34.95
CA GLY A 232 7.61 4.77 33.80
C GLY A 232 7.19 3.28 33.93
N ARG A 233 6.76 2.69 32.81
CA ARG A 233 6.37 1.27 32.77
C ARG A 233 7.60 0.36 32.69
N PRO A 234 7.70 -0.70 33.53
CA PRO A 234 8.80 -1.66 33.48
C PRO A 234 8.95 -2.28 32.07
N GLY A 235 10.20 -2.41 31.59
CA GLY A 235 10.53 -3.04 30.32
C GLY A 235 10.23 -2.19 29.07
N TYR A 236 9.53 -1.06 29.20
CA TYR A 236 9.23 -0.24 28.02
C TYR A 236 10.49 0.38 27.41
N ALA A 237 11.36 0.96 28.22
CA ALA A 237 12.61 1.57 27.76
C ALA A 237 13.50 0.54 27.04
N GLU A 238 13.66 -0.68 27.61
CA GLU A 238 14.44 -1.76 27.00
C GLU A 238 13.97 -2.08 25.57
N LYS A 239 12.66 -2.21 25.38
CA LYS A 239 12.08 -2.44 24.05
C LYS A 239 12.36 -1.29 23.08
N GLN A 240 12.32 -0.04 23.55
CA GLN A 240 12.59 1.12 22.70
C GLN A 240 14.09 1.24 22.39
N TRP A 241 14.97 0.92 23.32
CA TRP A 241 16.40 0.81 23.05
C TRP A 241 16.72 -0.25 22.00
N ALA A 242 16.10 -1.41 22.10
CA ALA A 242 16.27 -2.45 21.09
C ALA A 242 15.89 -1.95 19.68
N ARG A 243 14.77 -1.24 19.57
CA ARG A 243 14.33 -0.64 18.30
C ARG A 243 15.28 0.45 17.80
N TYR A 244 15.76 1.29 18.71
CA TYR A 244 16.77 2.29 18.38
C TYR A 244 18.04 1.64 17.83
N TYR A 245 18.59 0.63 18.50
CA TYR A 245 19.82 -0.02 18.08
C TYR A 245 19.70 -0.65 16.70
N ILE A 246 18.62 -1.36 16.42
CA ILE A 246 18.46 -2.00 15.11
C ILE A 246 18.21 -0.96 14.00
N ASN A 247 17.40 0.05 14.23
CA ASN A 247 17.17 1.12 13.28
C ASN A 247 18.44 1.91 12.97
N SER A 248 19.22 2.23 13.99
CA SER A 248 20.53 2.86 13.84
C SER A 248 21.52 1.97 13.10
N ALA A 249 21.53 0.66 13.35
CA ALA A 249 22.38 -0.27 12.63
C ALA A 249 22.04 -0.29 11.11
N ILE A 250 20.75 -0.33 10.76
CA ILE A 250 20.29 -0.29 9.37
C ILE A 250 20.67 1.05 8.72
N ALA A 251 20.41 2.17 9.38
CA ALA A 251 20.73 3.49 8.87
C ALA A 251 22.25 3.67 8.66
N LEU A 252 23.06 3.30 9.64
CA LEU A 252 24.52 3.39 9.58
C LEU A 252 25.12 2.48 8.50
N GLU A 253 24.58 1.29 8.30
CA GLU A 253 25.01 0.38 7.22
C GLU A 253 24.68 1.00 5.85
N GLY A 254 23.48 1.55 5.69
CA GLY A 254 23.07 2.27 4.47
C GLY A 254 23.95 3.50 4.16
N LEU A 255 24.48 4.17 5.21
CA LEU A 255 25.44 5.27 5.09
C LEU A 255 26.89 4.81 4.84
N GLY A 256 27.15 3.50 4.80
CA GLY A 256 28.48 2.93 4.66
C GLY A 256 29.34 3.01 5.94
N ARG A 257 28.79 3.41 7.09
CA ARG A 257 29.45 3.50 8.40
C ARG A 257 29.50 2.15 9.10
N LYS A 258 30.03 1.13 8.42
CA LYS A 258 29.97 -0.29 8.77
C LYS A 258 30.44 -0.62 10.20
N GLY A 259 31.51 0.06 10.68
CA GLY A 259 32.02 -0.19 12.01
C GLY A 259 31.07 0.25 13.13
N GLU A 260 30.35 1.33 12.92
CA GLU A 260 29.35 1.83 13.86
C GLU A 260 28.04 1.03 13.75
N ALA A 261 27.66 0.67 12.53
CA ALA A 261 26.53 -0.22 12.28
C ALA A 261 26.68 -1.56 13.02
N ALA A 262 27.86 -2.17 12.94
CA ALA A 262 28.15 -3.43 13.63
C ALA A 262 28.07 -3.30 15.16
N LYS A 263 28.53 -2.17 15.74
CA LYS A 263 28.40 -1.90 17.17
C LYS A 263 26.94 -1.73 17.60
N ALA A 264 26.16 -0.98 16.83
CA ALA A 264 24.73 -0.81 17.10
C ALA A 264 23.99 -2.16 17.02
N TYR A 265 24.32 -2.97 16.02
CA TYR A 265 23.75 -4.31 15.90
C TYR A 265 24.15 -5.25 17.05
N GLN A 266 25.39 -5.17 17.54
CA GLN A 266 25.82 -5.92 18.72
C GLN A 266 24.97 -5.54 19.95
N LEU A 267 24.78 -4.25 20.21
CA LEU A 267 23.92 -3.78 21.30
C LEU A 267 22.47 -4.28 21.16
N PHE A 268 21.95 -4.32 19.93
CA PHE A 268 20.65 -4.91 19.68
C PHE A 268 20.61 -6.40 20.03
N GLN A 269 21.63 -7.17 19.66
CA GLN A 269 21.72 -8.61 19.96
C GLN A 269 21.74 -8.92 21.45
N GLU A 270 22.24 -8.00 22.30
CA GLU A 270 22.26 -8.12 23.75
C GLU A 270 20.87 -7.97 24.37
N THR A 271 19.89 -7.38 23.67
CA THR A 271 18.53 -7.18 24.17
C THR A 271 17.69 -8.46 24.14
N SER A 272 16.73 -8.57 25.05
CA SER A 272 15.74 -9.67 25.04
C SER A 272 14.87 -9.65 23.76
N TYR A 273 14.62 -8.46 23.23
CA TYR A 273 13.80 -8.25 22.03
C TYR A 273 14.41 -8.85 20.76
N SER A 274 15.72 -8.91 20.62
CA SER A 274 16.41 -9.51 19.47
C SER A 274 16.03 -10.97 19.23
N ARG A 275 15.60 -11.67 20.30
CA ARG A 275 15.20 -13.09 20.26
C ARG A 275 13.72 -13.30 19.87
N THR A 276 12.93 -12.25 19.82
CA THR A 276 11.52 -12.34 19.39
C THR A 276 11.43 -12.52 17.87
N ALA A 277 10.27 -13.01 17.36
CA ALA A 277 10.04 -13.11 15.94
C ALA A 277 10.17 -11.75 15.22
N GLU A 278 9.62 -10.68 15.83
CA GLU A 278 9.75 -9.31 15.31
C GLU A 278 11.22 -8.85 15.30
N GLY A 279 11.99 -9.12 16.36
CA GLY A 279 13.41 -8.79 16.42
C GLY A 279 14.24 -9.52 15.35
N LYS A 280 13.90 -10.77 15.04
CA LYS A 280 14.56 -11.54 13.98
C LYS A 280 14.27 -11.00 12.59
N LEU A 281 13.05 -10.54 12.32
CA LEU A 281 12.72 -9.87 11.09
C LEU A 281 13.54 -8.59 10.89
N LEU A 282 13.62 -7.75 11.91
CA LEU A 282 14.43 -6.52 11.87
C LEU A 282 15.94 -6.82 11.75
N SER A 283 16.45 -7.86 12.45
CA SER A 283 17.83 -8.34 12.25
C SER A 283 18.12 -8.69 10.79
N SER A 284 17.17 -9.32 10.12
CA SER A 284 17.32 -9.71 8.73
C SER A 284 17.46 -8.51 7.78
N ASP A 285 16.80 -7.37 8.08
CA ASP A 285 16.94 -6.15 7.29
C ASP A 285 18.37 -5.60 7.36
N TYR A 286 18.93 -5.52 8.56
CA TYR A 286 20.32 -5.13 8.74
C TYR A 286 21.29 -6.11 8.07
N LEU A 287 21.14 -7.41 8.34
CA LEU A 287 22.04 -8.44 7.84
C LEU A 287 22.01 -8.54 6.30
N GLY A 288 20.85 -8.32 5.71
CA GLY A 288 20.68 -8.26 4.27
C GLY A 288 21.41 -7.07 3.65
N LEU A 289 21.26 -5.90 4.24
CA LEU A 289 21.97 -4.68 3.80
C LEU A 289 23.48 -4.82 3.94
N ALA A 290 23.94 -5.46 5.03
CA ALA A 290 25.35 -5.75 5.29
C ALA A 290 25.92 -6.91 4.44
N GLY A 291 25.13 -7.56 3.60
CA GLY A 291 25.54 -8.72 2.80
C GLY A 291 25.80 -9.99 3.62
N ARG A 292 25.38 -10.05 4.88
CA ARG A 292 25.62 -11.17 5.83
C ARG A 292 24.52 -12.22 5.72
N TRP A 293 24.29 -12.72 4.52
CA TRP A 293 23.16 -13.60 4.20
C TRP A 293 23.16 -14.93 4.96
N GLN A 294 24.33 -15.50 5.20
CA GLN A 294 24.45 -16.76 5.96
C GLN A 294 23.93 -16.59 7.38
N GLU A 295 24.32 -15.53 8.03
CA GLU A 295 23.92 -15.21 9.41
C GLU A 295 22.42 -14.84 9.46
N SER A 296 21.93 -14.13 8.45
CA SER A 296 20.50 -13.87 8.32
C SER A 296 19.72 -15.19 8.19
N ALA A 297 20.21 -16.15 7.39
CA ALA A 297 19.57 -17.45 7.26
C ALA A 297 19.60 -18.26 8.58
N ASP A 298 20.71 -18.19 9.34
CA ASP A 298 20.81 -18.82 10.66
C ASP A 298 19.84 -18.20 11.66
N ASN A 299 19.65 -16.87 11.61
CA ASN A 299 18.68 -16.15 12.43
C ASN A 299 17.24 -16.66 12.24
N PHE A 300 16.90 -17.15 11.06
CA PHE A 300 15.59 -17.73 10.77
C PHE A 300 15.49 -19.25 11.02
N SER A 301 16.55 -19.91 11.47
CA SER A 301 16.57 -21.37 11.63
C SER A 301 15.46 -21.92 12.54
N ASN A 302 15.12 -21.19 13.61
CA ASN A 302 14.07 -21.56 14.57
C ASN A 302 12.77 -20.76 14.40
N LEU A 303 12.54 -20.12 13.26
CA LEU A 303 11.33 -19.30 13.06
C LEU A 303 10.05 -20.13 13.19
N ASN A 304 10.02 -21.33 12.61
CA ASN A 304 8.83 -22.18 12.68
C ASN A 304 8.50 -22.56 14.14
N THR A 305 9.51 -22.95 14.92
CA THR A 305 9.34 -23.22 16.35
C THR A 305 8.77 -22.01 17.11
N LEU A 306 9.30 -20.81 16.83
CA LEU A 306 8.79 -19.57 17.44
C LEU A 306 7.35 -19.27 17.01
N MET A 307 6.99 -19.53 15.77
CA MET A 307 5.61 -19.39 15.29
C MET A 307 4.67 -20.36 16.02
N GLU A 308 5.09 -21.61 16.19
CA GLU A 308 4.33 -22.61 16.93
C GLU A 308 4.18 -22.26 18.41
N GLU A 309 5.27 -21.90 19.10
CA GLU A 309 5.27 -21.50 20.52
C GLU A 309 4.39 -20.26 20.78
N GLN A 310 4.33 -19.34 19.83
CA GLN A 310 3.52 -18.13 19.91
C GLN A 310 2.11 -18.32 19.31
N ASN A 311 1.75 -19.52 18.91
CA ASN A 311 0.49 -19.85 18.22
C ASN A 311 0.21 -18.95 17.01
N VAL A 312 1.27 -18.63 16.24
CA VAL A 312 1.22 -17.82 15.03
C VAL A 312 0.90 -18.74 13.84
N GLY A 313 -0.33 -18.71 13.37
CA GLY A 313 -0.76 -19.52 12.23
C GLY A 313 -0.21 -19.04 10.88
N TYR A 314 -0.34 -19.87 9.86
CA TYR A 314 0.03 -19.56 8.46
C TYR A 314 -1.04 -18.66 7.79
N SER A 315 -1.21 -17.45 8.31
CA SER A 315 -2.01 -16.43 7.63
C SER A 315 -1.29 -15.89 6.39
N LEU A 316 -2.04 -15.32 5.46
CA LEU A 316 -1.46 -14.67 4.27
C LEU A 316 -0.43 -13.60 4.64
N GLU A 317 -0.71 -12.81 5.67
CA GLU A 317 0.19 -11.80 6.22
C GLU A 317 1.49 -12.42 6.78
N ASN A 318 1.38 -13.51 7.53
CA ASN A 318 2.54 -14.19 8.12
C ASN A 318 3.39 -14.89 7.05
N ILE A 319 2.75 -15.46 6.03
CA ILE A 319 3.47 -16.00 4.87
C ILE A 319 4.27 -14.89 4.17
N GLN A 320 3.65 -13.74 3.92
CA GLN A 320 4.31 -12.61 3.25
C GLN A 320 5.42 -12.00 4.10
N LYS A 321 5.17 -11.72 5.36
CA LYS A 321 6.14 -11.02 6.23
C LYS A 321 7.26 -11.92 6.73
N MET A 322 7.00 -13.20 6.95
CA MET A 322 7.95 -14.11 7.61
C MET A 322 8.52 -15.16 6.67
N LEU A 323 7.66 -15.97 6.02
CA LEU A 323 8.13 -17.11 5.22
C LEU A 323 8.77 -16.69 3.90
N LEU A 324 8.21 -15.70 3.20
CA LEU A 324 8.85 -15.17 1.99
C LEU A 324 10.19 -14.53 2.29
N LYS A 325 10.33 -13.83 3.42
CA LYS A 325 11.60 -13.27 3.83
C LYS A 325 12.62 -14.37 4.18
N LYS A 326 12.18 -15.39 4.94
CA LYS A 326 12.99 -16.60 5.23
C LYS A 326 13.45 -17.30 3.95
N PHE A 327 12.57 -17.44 2.97
CA PHE A 327 12.90 -17.98 1.65
C PHE A 327 13.97 -17.13 0.94
N ASP A 328 13.75 -15.83 0.82
CA ASP A 328 14.67 -14.91 0.14
C ASP A 328 16.06 -14.94 0.77
N VAL A 329 16.13 -14.86 2.09
CA VAL A 329 17.39 -14.88 2.83
C VAL A 329 18.14 -16.19 2.59
N ASN A 330 17.48 -17.35 2.63
CA ASN A 330 18.12 -18.63 2.36
C ASN A 330 18.62 -18.73 0.91
N ARG A 331 17.83 -18.20 -0.04
CA ARG A 331 18.22 -18.11 -1.45
C ARG A 331 19.46 -17.23 -1.63
N GLN A 332 19.50 -16.06 -1.03
CA GLN A 332 20.66 -15.15 -1.08
C GLN A 332 21.90 -15.74 -0.39
N ALA A 333 21.69 -16.51 0.66
CA ALA A 333 22.74 -17.25 1.35
C ALA A 333 23.25 -18.47 0.55
N GLY A 334 22.70 -18.78 -0.61
CA GLY A 334 23.07 -19.95 -1.41
C GLY A 334 22.57 -21.29 -0.84
N ARG A 335 21.69 -21.29 0.17
CA ARG A 335 21.11 -22.48 0.80
C ARG A 335 19.91 -22.98 -0.01
N MET A 336 20.17 -23.45 -1.23
CA MET A 336 19.13 -23.76 -2.20
C MET A 336 18.18 -24.87 -1.75
N ASP A 337 18.68 -25.89 -1.03
CA ASP A 337 17.82 -26.96 -0.49
C ASP A 337 16.85 -26.43 0.58
N SER A 338 17.35 -25.56 1.47
CA SER A 338 16.51 -24.88 2.46
C SER A 338 15.50 -23.95 1.79
N ALA A 339 15.92 -23.14 0.83
CA ALA A 339 15.03 -22.27 0.07
C ALA A 339 13.94 -23.07 -0.65
N LYS A 340 14.30 -24.19 -1.27
CA LYS A 340 13.34 -25.11 -1.92
C LYS A 340 12.34 -25.66 -0.90
N ALA A 341 12.80 -26.12 0.26
CA ALA A 341 11.93 -26.64 1.31
C ALA A 341 10.94 -25.56 1.79
N ILE A 342 11.43 -24.34 2.02
CA ILE A 342 10.58 -23.21 2.43
C ILE A 342 9.58 -22.83 1.32
N SER A 343 9.99 -22.87 0.05
CA SER A 343 9.06 -22.59 -1.05
C SER A 343 7.95 -23.63 -1.14
N MET A 344 8.25 -24.90 -0.86
CA MET A 344 7.22 -25.95 -0.79
C MET A 344 6.28 -25.75 0.38
N GLU A 345 6.81 -25.36 1.56
CA GLU A 345 6.02 -25.01 2.73
C GLU A 345 5.08 -23.81 2.45
N ILE A 346 5.60 -22.79 1.76
CA ILE A 346 4.78 -21.63 1.33
C ILE A 346 3.65 -22.10 0.41
N VAL A 347 3.95 -22.92 -0.61
CA VAL A 347 2.94 -23.41 -1.56
C VAL A 347 1.89 -24.28 -0.87
N GLU A 348 2.30 -25.14 0.07
CA GLU A 348 1.40 -26.00 0.84
C GLU A 348 0.36 -25.21 1.64
N HIS A 349 0.78 -24.08 2.25
CA HIS A 349 -0.08 -23.27 3.11
C HIS A 349 -0.79 -22.13 2.38
N LEU A 350 -0.29 -21.70 1.22
CA LEU A 350 -0.75 -20.49 0.54
C LEU A 350 -2.22 -20.56 0.12
N ASP A 351 -2.66 -21.66 -0.47
CA ASP A 351 -4.06 -21.81 -0.91
C ASP A 351 -5.03 -21.82 0.27
N SER A 352 -4.66 -22.52 1.34
CA SER A 352 -5.42 -22.50 2.59
C SER A 352 -5.46 -21.09 3.21
N ALA A 353 -4.32 -20.39 3.25
CA ALA A 353 -4.23 -19.04 3.79
C ALA A 353 -5.05 -18.03 2.97
N ILE A 354 -4.99 -18.11 1.65
CA ILE A 354 -5.82 -17.27 0.75
C ILE A 354 -7.30 -17.57 0.96
N THR A 355 -7.66 -18.85 1.04
CA THR A 355 -9.05 -19.28 1.26
C THR A 355 -9.56 -18.81 2.61
N GLN A 356 -8.75 -18.94 3.66
CA GLN A 356 -9.10 -18.45 5.01
C GLN A 356 -9.21 -16.93 5.03
N ALA A 357 -8.27 -16.20 4.42
CA ALA A 357 -8.31 -14.74 4.34
C ALA A 357 -9.58 -14.25 3.61
N ARG A 358 -9.93 -14.87 2.47
CA ARG A 358 -11.15 -14.56 1.73
C ARG A 358 -12.42 -14.87 2.52
N ARG A 359 -12.45 -16.00 3.25
CA ARG A 359 -13.58 -16.35 4.10
C ARG A 359 -13.71 -15.40 5.27
N ALA A 360 -12.60 -15.04 5.92
CA ALA A 360 -12.60 -14.08 7.01
C ALA A 360 -13.09 -12.71 6.54
N ASP A 361 -12.56 -12.21 5.41
CA ASP A 361 -13.00 -10.93 4.81
C ASP A 361 -14.48 -10.96 4.42
N ALA A 362 -14.97 -12.05 3.83
CA ALA A 362 -16.38 -12.21 3.49
C ALA A 362 -17.30 -12.25 4.73
N ILE A 363 -16.89 -12.95 5.79
CA ILE A 363 -17.64 -13.01 7.06
C ILE A 363 -17.65 -11.62 7.72
N GLU A 364 -16.52 -10.93 7.77
CA GLU A 364 -16.43 -9.56 8.30
C GLU A 364 -17.27 -8.59 7.48
N GLN A 365 -17.25 -8.71 6.16
CA GLN A 365 -18.03 -7.88 5.26
C GLN A 365 -19.53 -8.10 5.44
N GLU A 366 -19.95 -9.36 5.59
CA GLU A 366 -21.33 -9.71 5.88
C GLU A 366 -21.77 -9.20 7.26
N ALA A 367 -20.93 -9.37 8.29
CA ALA A 367 -21.21 -8.85 9.63
C ALA A 367 -21.29 -7.31 9.65
N ALA A 368 -20.40 -6.63 8.92
CA ALA A 368 -20.44 -5.18 8.77
C ALA A 368 -21.72 -4.72 8.06
N HIS A 369 -22.11 -5.42 7.00
CA HIS A 369 -23.34 -5.12 6.27
C HIS A 369 -24.60 -5.38 7.11
N GLN A 370 -24.65 -6.48 7.85
CA GLN A 370 -25.74 -6.75 8.80
C GLN A 370 -25.83 -5.66 9.87
N LYS A 371 -24.69 -5.22 10.41
CA LYS A 371 -24.66 -4.15 11.40
C LYS A 371 -25.11 -2.79 10.83
N GLU A 372 -24.76 -2.49 9.59
CA GLU A 372 -25.30 -1.33 8.88
C GLU A 372 -26.82 -1.39 8.72
N GLN A 373 -27.36 -2.57 8.38
CA GLN A 373 -28.81 -2.79 8.29
C GLN A 373 -29.50 -2.65 9.63
N GLU A 374 -28.95 -3.22 10.71
CA GLU A 374 -29.46 -3.02 12.07
C GLU A 374 -29.51 -1.54 12.46
N ILE A 375 -28.42 -0.81 12.20
CA ILE A 375 -28.34 0.63 12.47
C ILE A 375 -29.35 1.41 11.62
N ALA A 376 -29.57 1.01 10.37
CA ALA A 376 -30.61 1.60 9.52
C ALA A 376 -32.01 1.32 10.04
N ALA A 377 -32.27 0.09 10.49
CA ALA A 377 -33.55 -0.32 11.09
C ALA A 377 -33.84 0.40 12.42
N GLU A 378 -32.82 0.54 13.30
CA GLU A 378 -32.95 1.33 14.53
C GLU A 378 -33.26 2.82 14.24
N ARG A 379 -32.63 3.39 13.22
CA ARG A 379 -32.94 4.77 12.79
C ARG A 379 -34.38 4.88 12.28
N GLU A 380 -34.83 3.90 11.55
CA GLU A 380 -36.21 3.85 11.05
C GLU A 380 -37.22 3.70 12.20
N GLN A 381 -36.91 2.84 13.16
CA GLN A 381 -37.78 2.60 14.35
C GLN A 381 -37.82 3.85 15.25
N ASN A 382 -36.71 4.49 15.53
CA ASN A 382 -36.63 5.77 16.26
C ASN A 382 -37.37 6.90 15.54
N MET A 383 -37.39 6.88 14.20
CA MET A 383 -38.21 7.82 13.42
C MET A 383 -39.70 7.53 13.53
N ARG A 384 -40.11 6.23 13.58
CA ARG A 384 -41.51 5.82 13.78
C ARG A 384 -42.01 6.22 15.18
N ASP A 385 -41.19 6.04 16.21
CA ASP A 385 -41.56 6.39 17.59
C ASP A 385 -41.67 7.93 17.79
N ARG A 386 -40.80 8.70 17.11
CA ARG A 386 -41.01 10.16 17.03
C ARG A 386 -42.24 10.56 16.23
N GLN A 387 -42.59 9.81 15.18
CA GLN A 387 -43.78 10.09 14.37
C GLN A 387 -45.08 9.83 15.16
N THR A 388 -45.11 8.80 16.03
CA THR A 388 -46.29 8.55 16.91
C THR A 388 -46.50 9.67 17.92
N GLY A 389 -45.45 10.25 18.49
CA GLY A 389 -45.53 11.43 19.35
C GLY A 389 -46.01 12.68 18.59
N HIS A 390 -45.64 12.83 17.33
CA HIS A 390 -46.14 13.93 16.49
C HIS A 390 -47.55 13.73 15.97
N LEU A 391 -48.01 12.49 15.82
CA LEU A 391 -49.38 12.19 15.34
C LEU A 391 -50.45 12.69 16.29
N VAL A 392 -50.22 12.71 17.62
CA VAL A 392 -51.12 13.29 18.61
C VAL A 392 -51.17 14.84 18.46
N LEU A 393 -50.09 15.46 18.13
CA LEU A 393 -50.04 16.91 17.85
C LEU A 393 -50.69 17.28 16.51
N ILE A 394 -50.52 16.37 15.52
CA ILE A 394 -51.08 16.54 14.15
C ILE A 394 -52.60 16.36 14.13
N ALA A 395 -53.15 15.48 14.99
CA ALA A 395 -54.62 15.32 15.09
C ALA A 395 -55.34 16.64 15.41
N ILE A 396 -54.71 17.53 16.18
CA ILE A 396 -55.23 18.86 16.52
C ILE A 396 -55.09 19.81 15.32
N LEU A 397 -54.04 19.68 14.51
CA LEU A 397 -53.79 20.50 13.30
C LEU A 397 -54.58 20.05 12.07
N VAL A 398 -54.98 18.77 12.02
CA VAL A 398 -55.72 18.18 10.89
C VAL A 398 -57.10 18.82 10.69
N VAL A 399 -57.76 19.23 11.79
CA VAL A 399 -59.06 19.95 11.67
C VAL A 399 -58.91 21.31 10.95
N PHE A 400 -57.76 21.97 11.09
CA PHE A 400 -57.48 23.22 10.35
C PHE A 400 -56.98 22.95 8.93
N MET A 401 -56.37 21.81 8.68
CA MET A 401 -55.76 21.46 7.40
C MET A 401 -56.70 20.84 6.38
N LEU A 402 -57.85 20.28 6.84
CA LEU A 402 -58.87 19.74 5.92
C LEU A 402 -59.41 20.75 4.93
N ILE A 403 -59.47 22.02 5.31
CA ILE A 403 -59.88 23.13 4.43
C ILE A 403 -58.77 23.45 3.40
N TYR A 404 -57.51 23.31 3.79
CA TYR A 404 -56.34 23.57 2.92
C TYR A 404 -56.05 22.44 1.95
N ILE A 405 -56.40 21.18 2.33
CA ILE A 405 -56.07 19.93 1.55
C ILE A 405 -56.85 19.85 0.25
N VAL A 406 -58.12 20.35 0.18
CA VAL A 406 -58.92 20.27 -1.04
C VAL A 406 -58.28 21.07 -2.21
N VAL A 407 -57.56 22.11 -1.93
CA VAL A 407 -56.88 22.90 -2.96
C VAL A 407 -55.52 22.28 -3.40
N ARG A 408 -54.90 21.57 -2.51
CA ARG A 408 -53.52 21.03 -2.74
C ARG A 408 -53.46 19.60 -3.30
N HIS A 409 -54.55 18.86 -3.18
CA HIS A 409 -54.57 17.43 -3.60
C HIS A 409 -54.28 17.23 -5.11
N ARG A 410 -54.53 18.20 -5.92
CA ARG A 410 -54.22 18.13 -7.35
C ARG A 410 -52.76 18.39 -7.70
N SER A 411 -52.00 19.01 -6.79
CA SER A 411 -50.59 19.29 -7.02
C SER A 411 -49.66 18.18 -6.57
N GLN A 412 -50.05 17.43 -5.56
CA GLN A 412 -49.18 16.40 -4.94
C GLN A 412 -49.03 15.11 -5.76
N ALA A 413 -50.07 14.69 -6.49
CA ALA A 413 -50.00 13.49 -7.33
C ALA A 413 -48.95 13.57 -8.47
N ARG A 414 -48.56 14.79 -8.83
CA ARG A 414 -47.46 14.99 -9.82
C ARG A 414 -46.09 14.95 -9.19
N LEU A 415 -45.97 15.34 -7.92
CA LEU A 415 -44.69 15.37 -7.20
C LEU A 415 -44.24 13.97 -6.76
N GLU A 416 -45.21 13.15 -6.35
CA GLU A 416 -44.95 11.77 -5.87
C GLU A 416 -44.41 10.86 -6.98
N LYS A 417 -44.89 11.05 -8.22
CA LYS A 417 -44.42 10.30 -9.39
C LYS A 417 -42.97 10.65 -9.78
N ALA A 418 -42.59 11.90 -9.58
CA ALA A 418 -41.24 12.37 -9.84
C ALA A 418 -40.26 11.94 -8.75
N HIS A 419 -40.73 11.87 -7.47
CA HIS A 419 -39.89 11.47 -6.34
C HIS A 419 -39.51 9.98 -6.38
N ASN A 420 -40.44 9.13 -6.75
CA ASN A 420 -40.16 7.67 -6.88
C ASN A 420 -39.19 7.39 -8.04
N GLN A 421 -39.30 8.12 -9.16
CA GLN A 421 -38.37 8.00 -10.28
C GLN A 421 -36.95 8.49 -9.92
N LEU A 422 -36.84 9.49 -9.04
CA LEU A 422 -35.55 10.00 -8.60
C LEU A 422 -34.89 9.05 -7.58
N LYS A 423 -35.68 8.44 -6.70
CA LYS A 423 -35.17 7.46 -5.72
C LYS A 423 -34.59 6.22 -6.40
N ASP A 424 -35.32 5.64 -7.38
CA ASP A 424 -34.85 4.48 -8.14
C ASP A 424 -33.57 4.80 -8.96
N ALA A 425 -33.42 6.05 -9.39
CA ALA A 425 -32.21 6.49 -10.09
C ALA A 425 -31.01 6.66 -9.13
N TYR A 426 -31.24 7.13 -7.89
CA TYR A 426 -30.20 7.27 -6.88
C TYR A 426 -29.71 5.93 -6.36
N ASP A 427 -30.63 5.01 -6.02
CA ASP A 427 -30.28 3.66 -5.56
C ASP A 427 -29.46 2.90 -6.61
N LYS A 428 -29.80 3.07 -7.89
CA LYS A 428 -29.07 2.47 -9.01
C LYS A 428 -27.70 3.12 -9.26
N LEU A 429 -27.57 4.41 -8.96
CA LEU A 429 -26.29 5.14 -9.08
C LEU A 429 -25.34 4.72 -7.95
N GLU A 430 -25.83 4.60 -6.73
CA GLU A 430 -25.05 4.18 -5.56
C GLU A 430 -24.51 2.76 -5.73
N GLU A 431 -25.36 1.83 -6.22
CA GLU A 431 -24.96 0.44 -6.48
C GLU A 431 -23.87 0.34 -7.58
N THR A 432 -24.00 1.15 -8.65
CA THR A 432 -23.02 1.18 -9.74
C THR A 432 -21.71 1.85 -9.32
N THR A 433 -21.76 2.88 -8.48
CA THR A 433 -20.56 3.59 -8.02
C THR A 433 -19.73 2.72 -7.07
N THR A 434 -20.40 2.05 -6.12
CA THR A 434 -19.72 1.14 -5.18
C THR A 434 -19.09 -0.06 -5.88
N ALA A 435 -19.77 -0.62 -6.90
CA ALA A 435 -19.22 -1.72 -7.69
C ALA A 435 -18.00 -1.28 -8.52
N LYS A 436 -18.02 -0.06 -9.05
CA LYS A 436 -16.91 0.52 -9.81
C LYS A 436 -15.69 0.77 -8.94
N GLU A 437 -15.86 1.43 -7.79
CA GLU A 437 -14.77 1.71 -6.84
C GLU A 437 -14.10 0.43 -6.34
N ARG A 438 -14.89 -0.63 -6.12
CA ARG A 438 -14.35 -1.93 -5.72
C ARG A 438 -13.50 -2.55 -6.83
N MET A 439 -13.99 -2.53 -8.07
CA MET A 439 -13.27 -3.05 -9.23
C MET A 439 -11.96 -2.27 -9.47
N GLU A 440 -11.99 -0.95 -9.39
CA GLU A 440 -10.80 -0.10 -9.52
C GLU A 440 -9.77 -0.38 -8.43
N SER A 441 -10.22 -0.66 -7.20
CA SER A 441 -9.34 -1.03 -6.09
C SER A 441 -8.67 -2.40 -6.30
N GLU A 442 -9.43 -3.41 -6.78
CA GLU A 442 -8.89 -4.73 -7.08
C GLU A 442 -7.88 -4.69 -8.24
N LEU A 443 -8.15 -3.89 -9.27
CA LEU A 443 -7.24 -3.71 -10.40
C LEU A 443 -5.95 -2.98 -10.01
N ARG A 444 -6.02 -2.01 -9.10
CA ARG A 444 -4.83 -1.33 -8.56
C ARG A 444 -3.92 -2.28 -7.79
N ILE A 445 -4.49 -3.22 -7.03
CA ILE A 445 -3.72 -4.27 -6.35
C ILE A 445 -3.03 -5.18 -7.38
N ALA A 446 -3.75 -5.58 -8.43
CA ALA A 446 -3.21 -6.39 -9.52
C ALA A 446 -2.04 -5.67 -10.22
N ARG A 447 -2.15 -4.36 -10.46
CA ARG A 447 -1.08 -3.53 -11.02
C ARG A 447 0.19 -3.55 -10.16
N ASN A 448 0.07 -3.32 -8.85
CA ASN A 448 1.21 -3.33 -7.94
C ASN A 448 1.93 -4.69 -7.92
N ILE A 449 1.16 -5.78 -8.03
CA ILE A 449 1.72 -7.13 -8.14
C ILE A 449 2.49 -7.27 -9.46
N GLN A 450 1.92 -6.84 -10.56
CA GLN A 450 2.54 -6.90 -11.88
C GLN A 450 3.83 -6.08 -11.96
N GLU A 451 3.81 -4.84 -11.48
CA GLU A 451 5.00 -3.97 -11.42
C GLU A 451 6.14 -4.57 -10.57
N SER A 452 5.80 -5.38 -9.56
CA SER A 452 6.81 -6.09 -8.76
C SER A 452 7.46 -7.28 -9.47
N MET A 453 6.89 -7.75 -10.59
CA MET A 453 7.41 -8.89 -11.36
C MET A 453 8.49 -8.47 -12.37
N VAL A 454 8.53 -7.20 -12.74
CA VAL A 454 9.56 -6.66 -13.64
C VAL A 454 10.70 -6.02 -12.84
N PRO A 455 11.94 -6.08 -13.32
CA PRO A 455 13.06 -5.48 -12.61
C PRO A 455 12.98 -3.96 -12.57
N SER A 456 13.09 -3.37 -11.39
CA SER A 456 13.15 -1.91 -11.19
C SER A 456 14.57 -1.39 -10.96
N VAL A 457 15.53 -2.29 -10.71
CA VAL A 457 16.96 -1.98 -10.51
C VAL A 457 17.74 -2.70 -11.58
N PHE A 458 18.66 -2.02 -12.23
CA PHE A 458 19.47 -2.56 -13.32
C PHE A 458 20.89 -2.89 -12.84
N PRO A 459 21.58 -3.86 -13.48
CA PRO A 459 22.89 -4.30 -13.02
C PRO A 459 23.97 -3.23 -13.28
N GLU A 460 24.82 -2.99 -12.30
CA GLU A 460 26.04 -2.21 -12.47
C GLU A 460 27.16 -3.13 -12.97
N ILE A 461 27.34 -3.20 -14.27
CA ILE A 461 28.37 -4.03 -14.92
C ILE A 461 29.29 -3.09 -15.71
N ASP A 462 30.60 -3.24 -15.47
CA ASP A 462 31.59 -2.41 -16.19
C ASP A 462 31.51 -2.68 -17.70
N GLY A 463 31.40 -1.60 -18.47
CA GLY A 463 31.22 -1.68 -19.93
C GLY A 463 29.79 -1.98 -20.42
N LEU A 464 28.82 -2.13 -19.52
CA LEU A 464 27.41 -2.34 -19.87
C LEU A 464 26.53 -1.37 -19.12
N ASP A 465 25.68 -0.66 -19.83
CA ASP A 465 24.62 0.17 -19.27
C ASP A 465 23.28 -0.27 -19.86
N MET A 466 22.26 -0.44 -19.01
CA MET A 466 20.93 -0.80 -19.46
C MET A 466 19.83 -0.14 -18.62
N TYR A 467 18.72 0.15 -19.26
CA TYR A 467 17.56 0.73 -18.61
C TYR A 467 16.29 0.31 -19.35
N ALA A 468 15.19 0.16 -18.61
CA ALA A 468 13.87 -0.12 -19.19
C ALA A 468 12.80 0.72 -18.53
N SER A 469 11.73 0.96 -19.26
CA SER A 469 10.51 1.63 -18.79
C SER A 469 9.29 0.92 -19.36
N MET A 470 8.27 0.72 -18.53
CA MET A 470 6.99 0.15 -18.92
C MET A 470 5.87 1.04 -18.38
N THR A 471 4.91 1.37 -19.22
CA THR A 471 3.74 2.18 -18.88
C THR A 471 2.51 1.49 -19.46
N PRO A 472 1.69 0.82 -18.63
CA PRO A 472 0.48 0.16 -19.10
C PRO A 472 -0.55 1.17 -19.61
N ALA A 473 -1.31 0.80 -20.67
CA ALA A 473 -2.41 1.59 -21.21
C ALA A 473 -3.67 1.55 -20.35
N LYS A 474 -3.84 0.47 -19.59
CA LYS A 474 -4.93 0.28 -18.61
C LYS A 474 -4.37 0.08 -17.22
N GLU A 475 -5.23 -0.32 -16.30
CA GLU A 475 -4.81 -0.60 -14.93
C GLU A 475 -3.75 -1.69 -14.84
N VAL A 476 -3.78 -2.69 -15.73
CA VAL A 476 -2.77 -3.74 -15.90
C VAL A 476 -2.51 -4.00 -17.37
N GLY A 477 -1.29 -4.35 -17.73
CA GLY A 477 -0.81 -4.52 -19.11
C GLY A 477 -0.42 -5.95 -19.48
N GLY A 478 -0.19 -6.18 -20.78
CA GLY A 478 0.35 -7.42 -21.36
C GLY A 478 1.87 -7.41 -21.49
N ASP A 479 2.45 -6.25 -21.62
CA ASP A 479 3.88 -6.05 -21.83
C ASP A 479 4.76 -6.59 -20.73
N LEU A 480 5.95 -7.02 -21.08
CA LEU A 480 6.98 -7.43 -20.15
C LEU A 480 8.38 -7.09 -20.64
N TYR A 481 9.25 -6.84 -19.69
CA TYR A 481 10.69 -6.95 -19.88
C TYR A 481 11.32 -7.66 -18.69
N ASN A 482 12.43 -8.30 -18.89
CA ASN A 482 13.16 -8.89 -17.78
C ASN A 482 14.65 -9.00 -18.09
N TYR A 483 15.47 -9.12 -17.05
CA TYR A 483 16.87 -9.49 -17.19
C TYR A 483 17.31 -10.42 -16.05
N LEU A 484 18.36 -11.18 -16.31
CA LEU A 484 18.98 -12.08 -15.36
C LEU A 484 20.46 -12.25 -15.68
N GLN A 485 21.35 -12.05 -14.72
CA GLN A 485 22.75 -12.39 -14.84
C GLN A 485 23.04 -13.78 -14.27
N LEU A 486 23.67 -14.62 -15.08
CA LEU A 486 24.12 -15.96 -14.68
C LEU A 486 25.62 -16.10 -14.99
N GLY A 487 26.45 -15.86 -13.98
CA GLY A 487 27.91 -15.78 -14.16
C GLY A 487 28.30 -14.67 -15.12
N ASP A 488 29.01 -15.02 -16.20
CA ASP A 488 29.44 -14.08 -17.24
C ASP A 488 28.39 -13.86 -18.34
N LYS A 489 27.19 -14.37 -18.18
CA LYS A 489 26.12 -14.23 -19.17
C LYS A 489 24.97 -13.38 -18.63
N LEU A 490 24.56 -12.41 -19.42
CA LEU A 490 23.39 -11.58 -19.15
C LEU A 490 22.27 -12.00 -20.10
N TYR A 491 21.18 -12.48 -19.54
CA TYR A 491 19.93 -12.73 -20.25
C TYR A 491 19.03 -11.52 -20.12
N PHE A 492 18.40 -11.10 -21.19
CA PHE A 492 17.37 -10.07 -21.15
C PHE A 492 16.33 -10.31 -22.23
N CYS A 493 15.13 -9.85 -22.02
CA CYS A 493 14.05 -9.94 -22.98
C CYS A 493 13.06 -8.79 -22.87
N ILE A 494 12.33 -8.59 -23.93
CA ILE A 494 11.12 -7.77 -24.00
C ILE A 494 10.05 -8.62 -24.69
N GLY A 495 8.79 -8.36 -24.41
CA GLY A 495 7.68 -9.05 -25.07
C GLY A 495 6.37 -8.34 -24.86
N ASP A 496 5.41 -8.63 -25.71
CA ASP A 496 4.05 -8.14 -25.66
C ASP A 496 3.08 -9.31 -25.80
N VAL A 497 2.15 -9.40 -24.85
CA VAL A 497 1.11 -10.44 -24.80
C VAL A 497 -0.13 -9.98 -25.53
N SER A 498 -0.64 -10.83 -26.40
CA SER A 498 -1.88 -10.57 -27.15
C SER A 498 -3.05 -10.21 -26.22
N GLY A 499 -3.77 -9.13 -26.55
CA GLY A 499 -4.90 -8.64 -25.75
C GLY A 499 -4.50 -7.66 -24.66
N LYS A 500 -5.45 -7.25 -23.80
CA LYS A 500 -5.24 -6.19 -22.80
C LYS A 500 -5.97 -6.50 -21.50
N GLY A 501 -5.48 -5.93 -20.40
CA GLY A 501 -6.12 -6.04 -19.10
C GLY A 501 -5.75 -7.33 -18.34
N VAL A 502 -6.65 -7.82 -17.48
CA VAL A 502 -6.34 -8.86 -16.49
C VAL A 502 -5.84 -10.17 -17.12
N ALA A 503 -6.45 -10.61 -18.22
CA ALA A 503 -6.05 -11.85 -18.89
C ALA A 503 -4.61 -11.76 -19.41
N ALA A 504 -4.29 -10.68 -20.13
CA ALA A 504 -2.94 -10.43 -20.65
C ALA A 504 -1.91 -10.31 -19.50
N SER A 505 -2.25 -9.65 -18.42
CA SER A 505 -1.36 -9.49 -17.26
C SER A 505 -1.05 -10.82 -16.56
N LEU A 506 -2.00 -11.73 -16.48
CA LEU A 506 -1.79 -13.07 -15.93
C LEU A 506 -0.89 -13.93 -16.85
N PHE A 507 -1.12 -13.84 -18.15
CA PHE A 507 -0.28 -14.54 -19.12
C PHE A 507 1.14 -13.99 -19.12
N MET A 508 1.31 -12.67 -19.05
CA MET A 508 2.60 -11.99 -18.85
C MET A 508 3.37 -12.52 -17.64
N ALA A 509 2.68 -12.74 -16.52
CA ALA A 509 3.29 -13.26 -15.29
C ALA A 509 3.83 -14.69 -15.50
N ILE A 510 3.10 -15.55 -16.23
CA ILE A 510 3.52 -16.90 -16.57
C ILE A 510 4.76 -16.85 -17.47
N VAL A 511 4.74 -16.02 -18.52
CA VAL A 511 5.85 -15.83 -19.47
C VAL A 511 7.11 -15.35 -18.76
N THR A 512 6.96 -14.32 -17.91
CA THR A 512 8.07 -13.74 -17.13
C THR A 512 8.74 -14.79 -16.24
N ARG A 513 7.94 -15.61 -15.56
CA ARG A 513 8.45 -16.68 -14.71
C ARG A 513 9.12 -17.79 -15.51
N GLY A 514 8.53 -18.20 -16.63
CA GLY A 514 9.08 -19.22 -17.54
C GLY A 514 10.43 -18.78 -18.10
N PHE A 515 10.53 -17.57 -18.61
CA PHE A 515 11.79 -16.97 -19.08
C PHE A 515 12.87 -17.05 -18.01
N ARG A 516 12.61 -16.55 -16.79
CA ARG A 516 13.60 -16.58 -15.70
C ARG A 516 14.03 -17.98 -15.34
N THR A 517 13.11 -18.93 -15.31
CA THR A 517 13.41 -20.32 -14.98
C THR A 517 14.33 -20.94 -16.03
N LEU A 518 14.04 -20.76 -17.31
CA LEU A 518 14.82 -21.31 -18.41
C LEU A 518 16.19 -20.63 -18.57
N ALA A 519 16.26 -19.32 -18.36
CA ALA A 519 17.51 -18.58 -18.34
C ALA A 519 18.43 -19.05 -17.20
N LEU A 520 17.90 -19.32 -16.00
CA LEU A 520 18.64 -19.91 -14.88
C LEU A 520 19.19 -21.30 -15.18
N MET A 521 18.54 -22.05 -16.07
CA MET A 521 19.02 -23.35 -16.53
C MET A 521 20.12 -23.23 -17.60
N GLY A 522 20.53 -22.01 -17.96
CA GLY A 522 21.59 -21.74 -18.95
C GLY A 522 21.17 -21.98 -20.39
N LYS A 523 19.88 -22.03 -20.69
CA LYS A 523 19.36 -22.30 -22.03
C LYS A 523 19.71 -21.16 -23.02
N THR A 524 19.81 -21.51 -24.30
CA THR A 524 19.96 -20.48 -25.38
C THR A 524 18.64 -19.73 -25.59
N PRO A 525 18.64 -18.55 -26.20
CA PRO A 525 17.41 -17.81 -26.53
C PRO A 525 16.40 -18.64 -27.32
N ALA A 526 16.85 -19.38 -28.32
CA ALA A 526 16.00 -20.27 -29.12
C ALA A 526 15.41 -21.44 -28.30
N GLU A 527 16.23 -22.09 -27.45
CA GLU A 527 15.72 -23.10 -26.54
C GLU A 527 14.72 -22.56 -25.52
N ILE A 528 14.90 -21.31 -25.05
CA ILE A 528 13.95 -20.63 -24.18
C ILE A 528 12.63 -20.43 -24.91
N ALA A 529 12.66 -19.86 -26.11
CA ALA A 529 11.47 -19.64 -26.92
C ALA A 529 10.71 -20.95 -27.21
N THR A 530 11.44 -22.01 -27.63
CA THR A 530 10.87 -23.33 -27.93
C THR A 530 10.19 -23.95 -26.72
N ARG A 531 10.83 -23.89 -25.54
CA ARG A 531 10.28 -24.46 -24.31
C ARG A 531 9.10 -23.65 -23.78
N LEU A 532 9.20 -22.32 -23.81
CA LEU A 532 8.09 -21.45 -23.48
C LEU A 532 6.88 -21.72 -24.38
N ASN A 533 7.12 -21.89 -25.68
CA ASN A 533 6.04 -22.23 -26.62
C ASN A 533 5.35 -23.54 -26.24
N SER A 534 6.12 -24.57 -25.90
CA SER A 534 5.56 -25.84 -25.49
C SER A 534 4.73 -25.73 -24.21
N GLU A 535 5.21 -24.97 -23.21
CA GLU A 535 4.50 -24.74 -21.94
C GLU A 535 3.26 -23.90 -22.12
N LEU A 536 3.32 -22.83 -22.94
CA LEU A 536 2.23 -21.89 -23.13
C LEU A 536 1.12 -22.39 -24.07
N THR A 537 1.43 -23.31 -24.97
CA THR A 537 0.40 -23.93 -25.82
C THR A 537 -0.35 -25.07 -25.11
N GLU A 538 0.16 -25.55 -23.98
CA GLU A 538 -0.51 -26.54 -23.15
C GLU A 538 -1.62 -25.83 -22.33
N ASN A 539 -2.87 -26.18 -22.56
CA ASN A 539 -4.07 -25.59 -21.93
C ASN A 539 -4.33 -24.10 -22.29
N ASN A 540 -3.99 -23.66 -23.50
CA ASN A 540 -4.24 -22.31 -24.00
C ASN A 540 -5.58 -22.22 -24.75
N GLU A 541 -6.69 -22.41 -24.03
CA GLU A 541 -8.03 -22.38 -24.63
C GLU A 541 -8.41 -21.00 -25.17
N GLU A 542 -7.91 -19.92 -24.56
CA GLU A 542 -8.13 -18.53 -24.96
C GLU A 542 -7.30 -18.10 -26.19
N GLY A 543 -6.38 -18.95 -26.64
CA GLY A 543 -5.54 -18.69 -27.80
C GLY A 543 -4.57 -17.51 -27.62
N MET A 544 -4.16 -17.24 -26.40
CA MET A 544 -3.23 -16.16 -26.09
C MET A 544 -1.81 -16.50 -26.55
N PHE A 545 -1.10 -15.51 -27.01
CA PHE A 545 0.29 -15.62 -27.42
C PHE A 545 1.09 -14.41 -26.96
N VAL A 546 2.39 -14.52 -27.05
CA VAL A 546 3.30 -13.42 -26.73
C VAL A 546 4.34 -13.27 -27.84
N THR A 547 4.53 -12.04 -28.29
CA THR A 547 5.71 -11.70 -29.08
C THR A 547 6.88 -11.45 -28.14
N MET A 548 8.05 -12.02 -28.42
CA MET A 548 9.21 -11.83 -27.57
C MET A 548 10.50 -11.65 -28.36
N PHE A 549 11.37 -10.77 -27.86
CA PHE A 549 12.76 -10.72 -28.26
C PHE A 549 13.62 -11.15 -27.08
N ILE A 550 14.32 -12.27 -27.22
CA ILE A 550 15.10 -12.90 -26.14
C ILE A 550 16.57 -12.85 -26.47
N CYS A 551 17.37 -12.39 -25.52
CA CYS A 551 18.82 -12.19 -25.67
C CYS A 551 19.61 -12.93 -24.60
N ARG A 552 20.83 -13.35 -24.97
CA ARG A 552 21.87 -13.83 -24.07
C ARG A 552 23.21 -13.20 -24.48
N LEU A 553 23.68 -12.23 -23.72
CA LEU A 553 24.96 -11.56 -23.92
C LEU A 553 26.05 -12.22 -23.07
N ASP A 554 27.13 -12.65 -23.70
CA ASP A 554 28.35 -13.04 -22.98
C ASP A 554 29.16 -11.77 -22.67
N LEU A 555 29.29 -11.47 -21.39
CA LEU A 555 29.91 -10.23 -20.89
C LEU A 555 31.42 -10.16 -21.12
N LYS A 556 32.09 -11.31 -21.34
CA LYS A 556 33.54 -11.36 -21.61
C LYS A 556 33.86 -11.23 -23.09
N THR A 557 33.10 -11.93 -23.92
CA THR A 557 33.34 -11.96 -25.36
C THR A 557 32.54 -10.92 -26.11
N GLN A 558 31.55 -10.30 -25.47
CA GLN A 558 30.56 -9.41 -26.08
C GLN A 558 29.77 -10.07 -27.22
N ARG A 559 29.67 -11.39 -27.24
CA ARG A 559 28.85 -12.15 -28.17
C ARG A 559 27.40 -12.11 -27.71
N LEU A 560 26.53 -11.67 -28.59
CA LEU A 560 25.09 -11.65 -28.36
C LEU A 560 24.43 -12.79 -29.15
N GLU A 561 23.78 -13.71 -28.45
CA GLU A 561 22.83 -14.64 -29.04
C GLU A 561 21.42 -14.12 -28.80
N TYR A 562 20.57 -14.23 -29.81
CA TYR A 562 19.19 -13.76 -29.69
C TYR A 562 18.20 -14.65 -30.44
N CYS A 563 16.95 -14.50 -30.11
CA CYS A 563 15.84 -15.14 -30.81
C CYS A 563 14.67 -14.14 -30.87
N ASN A 564 14.25 -13.79 -32.07
CA ASN A 564 13.04 -13.01 -32.27
C ASN A 564 11.86 -13.95 -32.46
N ALA A 565 10.93 -13.94 -31.55
CA ALA A 565 9.69 -14.72 -31.61
C ALA A 565 8.52 -13.79 -31.98
N GLY A 566 8.51 -13.27 -33.21
CA GLY A 566 7.45 -12.43 -33.75
C GLY A 566 7.35 -11.03 -33.15
N HIS A 567 8.39 -10.54 -32.49
CA HIS A 567 8.42 -9.21 -31.86
C HIS A 567 9.02 -8.17 -32.81
N ASN A 568 8.80 -6.88 -32.54
CA ASN A 568 9.37 -5.78 -33.28
C ASN A 568 10.90 -5.93 -33.34
N PRO A 569 11.54 -5.78 -34.53
CA PRO A 569 12.98 -5.82 -34.62
C PRO A 569 13.63 -4.73 -33.79
N PRO A 570 14.67 -5.02 -33.01
CA PRO A 570 15.40 -4.00 -32.28
C PRO A 570 16.05 -2.99 -33.22
N ILE A 571 16.18 -1.74 -32.73
CA ILE A 571 16.98 -0.73 -33.39
C ILE A 571 18.40 -0.81 -32.81
N ILE A 572 19.40 -0.98 -33.68
CA ILE A 572 20.79 -1.12 -33.30
C ILE A 572 21.62 0.03 -33.88
N GLY A 573 22.44 0.64 -33.05
CA GLY A 573 23.42 1.66 -33.45
C GLY A 573 24.82 1.03 -33.50
N ASN A 574 25.53 1.31 -34.59
CA ASN A 574 26.93 0.87 -34.81
C ASN A 574 27.94 1.90 -34.28
N ALA A 575 29.22 1.60 -34.43
CA ALA A 575 30.32 2.47 -34.00
C ALA A 575 30.34 3.85 -34.73
N ASP A 576 29.66 3.98 -35.84
CA ASP A 576 29.53 5.24 -36.61
C ASP A 576 28.26 6.02 -36.21
N ASP A 577 27.58 5.62 -35.12
CA ASP A 577 26.36 6.22 -34.59
C ASP A 577 25.15 6.23 -35.57
N GLN A 578 25.16 5.29 -36.53
CA GLN A 578 24.05 5.07 -37.44
C GLN A 578 23.14 4.01 -36.86
N PHE A 579 21.85 4.36 -36.73
CA PHE A 579 20.80 3.46 -36.25
C PHE A 579 20.04 2.83 -37.40
N SER A 580 19.83 1.51 -37.31
CA SER A 580 19.00 0.73 -38.24
C SER A 580 18.31 -0.41 -37.52
N PHE A 581 17.29 -0.99 -38.17
CA PHE A 581 16.69 -2.20 -37.64
C PHE A 581 17.68 -3.36 -37.76
N LEU A 582 17.70 -4.18 -36.72
CA LEU A 582 18.38 -5.48 -36.77
C LEU A 582 17.59 -6.39 -37.72
N ASP A 583 18.28 -6.95 -38.72
CA ASP A 583 17.69 -8.00 -39.55
C ASP A 583 17.53 -9.28 -38.72
N VAL A 584 16.34 -9.86 -38.69
CA VAL A 584 15.99 -10.94 -37.77
C VAL A 584 15.24 -12.06 -38.51
N LEU A 585 15.48 -13.30 -38.13
CA LEU A 585 14.76 -14.45 -38.64
C LEU A 585 13.26 -14.38 -38.29
N PRO A 586 12.35 -14.67 -39.21
CA PRO A 586 10.91 -14.61 -38.98
C PRO A 586 10.39 -15.83 -38.25
N ASN A 587 10.54 -15.89 -36.90
CA ASN A 587 9.85 -16.89 -36.09
C ASN A 587 8.43 -16.38 -35.72
N ALA A 588 7.54 -17.34 -35.45
CA ALA A 588 6.19 -17.03 -34.98
C ALA A 588 6.18 -16.58 -33.50
N PRO A 589 5.14 -15.83 -33.04
CA PRO A 589 4.92 -15.58 -31.63
C PRO A 589 4.83 -16.85 -30.78
N ILE A 590 5.26 -16.77 -29.55
CA ILE A 590 5.26 -17.90 -28.60
C ILE A 590 3.83 -18.11 -28.06
N GLY A 591 3.37 -19.37 -28.05
CA GLY A 591 2.03 -19.74 -27.60
C GLY A 591 1.01 -19.83 -28.72
N LEU A 592 1.37 -19.47 -29.96
CA LEU A 592 0.44 -19.42 -31.09
C LEU A 592 0.11 -20.82 -31.64
N TRP A 593 1.09 -21.68 -31.84
CA TRP A 593 0.92 -23.05 -32.31
C TRP A 593 1.81 -24.03 -31.54
N PRO A 594 1.29 -25.21 -31.17
CA PRO A 594 2.09 -26.22 -30.50
C PRO A 594 3.16 -26.81 -31.42
N GLY A 595 4.27 -27.24 -30.83
CA GLY A 595 5.33 -27.95 -31.56
C GLY A 595 6.22 -27.10 -32.46
N LEU A 596 6.17 -25.74 -32.32
CA LEU A 596 7.13 -24.90 -33.01
C LEU A 596 8.50 -24.99 -32.37
N GLU A 597 9.53 -25.12 -33.20
CA GLU A 597 10.93 -24.95 -32.83
C GLU A 597 11.42 -23.58 -33.33
N TYR A 598 12.12 -22.85 -32.49
CA TYR A 598 12.59 -21.52 -32.78
C TYR A 598 14.05 -21.52 -33.17
N GLU A 599 14.38 -20.76 -34.19
CA GLU A 599 15.76 -20.54 -34.61
C GLU A 599 16.32 -19.26 -33.97
N GLY A 600 17.54 -19.34 -33.51
CA GLY A 600 18.26 -18.23 -32.93
C GLY A 600 19.37 -17.74 -33.86
N GLU A 601 19.77 -16.51 -33.62
CA GLU A 601 20.83 -15.84 -34.35
C GLU A 601 21.88 -15.31 -33.38
N GLU A 602 23.01 -14.86 -33.91
CA GLU A 602 24.08 -14.33 -33.10
C GLU A 602 24.81 -13.14 -33.77
N ILE A 603 25.28 -12.25 -32.92
CA ILE A 603 26.26 -11.22 -33.28
C ILE A 603 27.55 -11.60 -32.58
N GLU A 604 28.61 -11.89 -33.36
CA GLU A 604 29.86 -12.38 -32.81
C GLU A 604 30.54 -11.40 -31.83
N TYR A 605 30.34 -10.10 -32.06
CA TYR A 605 30.96 -9.06 -31.23
C TYR A 605 30.21 -7.73 -31.27
N LEU A 606 29.69 -7.31 -30.10
CA LEU A 606 29.03 -6.02 -29.93
C LEU A 606 30.04 -4.93 -29.59
N ASN A 607 30.67 -4.32 -30.60
CA ASN A 607 31.66 -3.27 -30.42
C ASN A 607 30.96 -1.91 -30.32
N ASP A 608 30.97 -1.28 -29.14
CA ASP A 608 30.38 0.04 -28.88
C ASP A 608 28.93 0.17 -29.41
N CYS A 609 28.13 -0.83 -29.08
CA CYS A 609 26.79 -1.01 -29.61
C CYS A 609 25.74 -0.42 -28.68
N LYS A 610 24.77 0.25 -29.28
CA LYS A 610 23.56 0.75 -28.62
C LYS A 610 22.37 0.03 -29.23
N MET A 611 21.53 -0.57 -28.40
CA MET A 611 20.36 -1.31 -28.84
C MET A 611 19.13 -0.82 -28.11
N LEU A 612 18.05 -0.58 -28.85
CA LEU A 612 16.73 -0.30 -28.30
C LEU A 612 15.76 -1.43 -28.72
N LEU A 613 15.17 -2.07 -27.74
CA LEU A 613 14.04 -2.98 -27.88
C LEU A 613 12.78 -2.23 -27.43
N TYR A 614 11.67 -2.42 -28.13
CA TYR A 614 10.43 -1.71 -27.82
C TYR A 614 9.21 -2.52 -28.26
N THR A 615 8.09 -2.34 -27.57
CA THR A 615 6.79 -2.88 -27.97
C THR A 615 6.08 -1.95 -28.92
N ASP A 616 5.06 -2.43 -29.63
CA ASP A 616 4.34 -1.69 -30.68
C ASP A 616 3.63 -0.44 -30.14
N GLY A 617 3.33 -0.38 -28.83
CA GLY A 617 2.82 0.82 -28.19
C GLY A 617 3.73 2.05 -28.28
N LEU A 618 4.99 1.91 -28.74
CA LEU A 618 5.87 3.04 -29.05
C LEU A 618 5.62 3.54 -30.49
N ASN A 619 5.81 2.70 -31.51
CA ASN A 619 5.69 3.11 -32.90
C ASN A 619 4.24 3.32 -33.34
N GLU A 620 3.30 2.65 -32.70
CA GLU A 620 1.86 2.76 -32.95
C GLU A 620 1.14 3.76 -32.03
N ALA A 621 1.87 4.48 -31.16
CA ALA A 621 1.28 5.55 -30.36
C ALA A 621 0.56 6.56 -31.26
N GLU A 622 -0.73 6.81 -31.00
CA GLU A 622 -1.56 7.67 -31.82
C GLU A 622 -1.74 9.07 -31.22
N ASN A 623 -1.77 10.07 -32.10
CA ASN A 623 -2.20 11.41 -31.75
C ASN A 623 -3.72 11.58 -31.89
N ARG A 624 -4.25 12.76 -31.60
CA ARG A 624 -5.70 13.06 -31.74
C ARG A 624 -6.23 12.93 -33.17
N GLN A 625 -5.37 12.93 -34.18
CA GLN A 625 -5.69 12.75 -35.59
C GLN A 625 -5.60 11.29 -36.02
N GLN A 626 -5.28 10.36 -35.07
CA GLN A 626 -5.04 8.94 -35.34
C GLN A 626 -3.83 8.68 -36.26
N GLU A 627 -2.85 9.59 -36.24
CA GLU A 627 -1.58 9.36 -36.91
C GLU A 627 -0.65 8.62 -35.93
N GLN A 628 0.09 7.63 -36.43
CA GLN A 628 1.03 6.86 -35.66
C GLN A 628 2.34 7.60 -35.47
N TYR A 629 3.02 7.39 -34.36
CA TYR A 629 4.34 7.96 -34.03
C TYR A 629 5.41 7.57 -35.05
N GLY A 630 5.42 6.29 -35.43
CA GLY A 630 6.20 5.73 -36.53
C GLY A 630 7.66 5.47 -36.18
N GLU A 631 8.24 4.54 -36.92
CA GLU A 631 9.60 4.05 -36.73
C GLU A 631 10.68 5.09 -37.12
N ASP A 632 10.45 5.85 -38.18
CA ASP A 632 11.38 6.91 -38.65
C ASP A 632 11.65 7.95 -37.55
N ARG A 633 10.63 8.29 -36.78
CA ARG A 633 10.73 9.26 -35.70
C ARG A 633 11.55 8.70 -34.52
N ILE A 634 11.42 7.41 -34.23
CA ILE A 634 12.22 6.73 -33.22
C ILE A 634 13.70 6.81 -33.60
N ILE A 635 14.04 6.43 -34.84
CA ILE A 635 15.42 6.46 -35.36
C ILE A 635 16.00 7.89 -35.35
N GLN A 636 15.22 8.88 -35.76
CA GLN A 636 15.64 10.28 -35.74
C GLN A 636 15.96 10.76 -34.33
N LEU A 637 15.11 10.42 -33.36
CA LEU A 637 15.31 10.79 -31.98
C LEU A 637 16.52 10.09 -31.39
N MET A 638 16.71 8.80 -31.61
CA MET A 638 17.87 8.04 -31.17
C MET A 638 19.17 8.63 -31.75
N THR A 639 19.16 9.00 -33.05
CA THR A 639 20.29 9.63 -33.69
C THR A 639 20.61 10.97 -33.07
N SER A 640 19.62 11.77 -32.72
CA SER A 640 19.86 13.09 -32.08
C SER A 640 20.34 12.98 -30.62
N HIS A 641 20.16 11.84 -29.98
CA HIS A 641 20.48 11.57 -28.56
C HIS A 641 21.54 10.48 -28.38
N VAL A 642 22.34 10.24 -29.42
CA VAL A 642 23.30 9.12 -29.51
C VAL A 642 24.33 9.07 -28.37
N SER A 643 24.74 10.22 -27.82
CA SER A 643 25.70 10.29 -26.70
C SER A 643 25.09 10.04 -25.31
N GLN A 644 23.78 9.95 -25.21
CA GLN A 644 23.09 9.82 -23.93
C GLN A 644 23.15 8.40 -23.37
N SER A 645 22.85 8.28 -22.05
CA SER A 645 22.70 7.01 -21.40
C SER A 645 21.41 6.30 -21.89
N PRO A 646 21.31 4.97 -21.76
CA PRO A 646 20.07 4.22 -22.01
C PRO A 646 18.85 4.81 -21.31
N ARG A 647 19.04 5.29 -20.09
CA ARG A 647 17.98 5.94 -19.31
C ARG A 647 17.51 7.24 -19.95
N ASP A 648 18.45 8.14 -20.25
CA ASP A 648 18.10 9.43 -20.83
C ASP A 648 17.48 9.28 -22.23
N MET A 649 17.91 8.27 -23.00
CA MET A 649 17.33 7.90 -24.28
C MET A 649 15.87 7.48 -24.15
N ILE A 650 15.56 6.57 -23.23
CA ILE A 650 14.17 6.11 -22.98
C ILE A 650 13.30 7.26 -22.48
N GLU A 651 13.80 8.10 -21.57
CA GLU A 651 13.03 9.24 -21.06
C GLU A 651 12.80 10.30 -22.16
N ALA A 652 13.74 10.47 -23.08
CA ALA A 652 13.56 11.35 -24.23
C ALA A 652 12.48 10.80 -25.17
N LEU A 653 12.51 9.50 -25.49
CA LEU A 653 11.49 8.84 -26.31
C LEU A 653 10.11 8.96 -25.67
N LYS A 654 9.98 8.67 -24.38
CA LYS A 654 8.74 8.79 -23.63
C LYS A 654 8.17 10.21 -23.67
N THR A 655 9.05 11.19 -23.40
CA THR A 655 8.66 12.61 -23.42
C THR A 655 8.19 13.06 -24.80
N ASP A 656 8.86 12.60 -25.86
CA ASP A 656 8.50 12.97 -27.25
C ASP A 656 7.21 12.26 -27.70
N THR A 657 7.02 11.00 -27.30
CA THR A 657 5.78 10.26 -27.54
C THR A 657 4.61 10.91 -26.82
N ASP A 658 4.76 11.33 -25.57
CA ASP A 658 3.72 12.04 -24.81
C ASP A 658 3.36 13.38 -25.45
N ARG A 659 4.38 14.10 -25.95
CA ARG A 659 4.17 15.35 -26.72
C ARG A 659 3.44 15.10 -28.04
N PHE A 660 3.78 14.01 -28.74
CA PHE A 660 3.14 13.63 -29.99
C PHE A 660 1.68 13.26 -29.79
N ARG A 661 1.34 12.54 -28.72
CA ARG A 661 -0.04 12.19 -28.38
C ARG A 661 -0.93 13.42 -28.15
N ASP A 662 -0.39 14.54 -27.73
CA ASP A 662 -1.13 15.81 -27.51
C ASP A 662 -2.42 15.61 -26.67
N GLY A 663 -2.36 14.76 -25.64
CA GLY A 663 -3.46 14.44 -24.76
C GLY A 663 -4.46 13.40 -25.32
N ALA A 664 -4.12 12.66 -26.38
CA ALA A 664 -4.82 11.43 -26.73
C ALA A 664 -4.57 10.34 -25.68
N GLU A 665 -5.56 9.51 -25.42
CA GLU A 665 -5.40 8.37 -24.51
C GLU A 665 -4.38 7.38 -25.09
N GLN A 666 -3.66 6.70 -24.18
CA GLN A 666 -2.70 5.68 -24.57
C GLN A 666 -3.46 4.47 -25.13
N ASN A 667 -3.17 4.12 -26.39
CA ASN A 667 -3.84 3.04 -27.11
C ASN A 667 -3.30 1.65 -26.79
N ASP A 668 -2.01 1.52 -26.46
CA ASP A 668 -1.37 0.26 -26.06
C ASP A 668 -0.33 0.42 -24.95
N ASP A 669 0.10 -0.68 -24.36
CA ASP A 669 1.16 -0.69 -23.36
C ASP A 669 2.45 -0.19 -24.01
N LEU A 670 3.19 0.67 -23.33
CA LEU A 670 4.40 1.29 -23.83
C LEU A 670 5.61 0.75 -23.07
N THR A 671 6.36 -0.13 -23.68
CA THR A 671 7.56 -0.72 -23.05
C THR A 671 8.80 -0.54 -23.94
N MET A 672 9.87 -0.13 -23.29
CA MET A 672 11.18 0.07 -23.92
C MET A 672 12.29 -0.49 -23.04
N LEU A 673 13.26 -1.12 -23.66
CA LEU A 673 14.49 -1.60 -23.02
C LEU A 673 15.70 -1.13 -23.89
N ALA A 674 16.56 -0.31 -23.32
CA ALA A 674 17.79 0.13 -23.98
C ALA A 674 19.01 -0.50 -23.33
N VAL A 675 19.93 -0.96 -24.18
CA VAL A 675 21.20 -1.56 -23.77
C VAL A 675 22.34 -0.86 -24.51
N ARG A 676 23.38 -0.50 -23.79
CA ARG A 676 24.62 0.05 -24.34
C ARG A 676 25.78 -0.82 -23.89
N VAL A 677 26.53 -1.35 -24.85
CA VAL A 677 27.78 -2.08 -24.62
C VAL A 677 28.93 -1.19 -25.06
N SER A 678 29.74 -0.74 -24.12
CA SER A 678 30.89 0.11 -24.38
C SER A 678 32.17 -0.71 -24.49
N ARG A 679 33.16 -0.17 -25.18
CA ARG A 679 34.50 -0.79 -25.26
C ARG A 679 35.10 -0.86 -23.85
N SER A 680 35.41 -2.06 -23.36
CA SER A 680 36.17 -2.29 -22.13
C SER A 680 37.65 -1.85 -22.30
#